data_601518f176bedefd74b63ef8f3b6adf2
#
_entry.id   601518f176bedefd74b63ef8f3b6adf2
#
_cell.length_a   1.000
_cell.length_b   1.000
_cell.length_c   1.000
_cell.angle_alpha   90.00
_cell.angle_beta   90.00
_cell.angle_gamma   90.00
#
_symmetry.space_group_name_H-M   'P 1'
#
loop_
_entity.id
_entity.type
_entity.pdbx_description
1 polymer ?
#
loop_
_entity_poly.entity_id
_entity_poly.type
_entity_poly.pdbx_seq_one_letter_code
_entity_poly.pdbx_strand_id
1 'polypeptide(L)'
;MYKRQGIAALKQVWERCKAEEKKLAGLLSVSEEEAMEDLTAVAPAMVALLELTEDFAERYRQEKLRLNAADFSDQEHLALGLLVGSGGAPTELGEQVAARYREILVDEYQDTNEIQNAIFRAVSKNGQNIFTVGDVKQSIYRFRLADPTIFLGKYNRFKSWQEAADGEERKILLSRNFRSRREILESTNFIFSNILSVEMGEMDYGEDEALHFGAAYYPERMDCQTEFHLISAHQKAGENDKPVKKVTAEARFVAARIRKLLDEGYPVTESDGTLRPCRPEDIVILMRSPGSRSAAFAAALAERDIPCSFQESGDFFHTMEISVMLSLLEIVDNPRQDVPLISVLRSPLFGFTADRLAEVRSAAPTGDYYDAVTADGGEDCKDFLAILSDLRQAGRDMSVHRLVWHIYNRLNVLGVFGAMDDGAARRENLIALSQHAEKFESNGYRGLFAFVTQLRRLLEQDQAPATRGPAEAAGVRLMSIHKSKGLEFPIVILADLDHAFSRQDFDTPVLVHPDMGLGPKRIDLERKIQYPTLARLAIQEKLRRENLAEEQRILYVAMTRPKEKLILVDALYNATGRLQKLAAVAACPVLPETVAEGRTLGDWVLLPLLCRPEAAPLRAMAETEIDQLYIGEDRSWQVFLHDSEDYRERPARPQATAEETGETALFDPELLSFIYPYQRETALPAKVTATQLKGRPADQEIAEYAAHTPYLRPLSQPNFRRERQGLTPAERGTATHLVLQYLD
;
A
#
# COMPACT_ATOMS: atom_id res chain seq x y z
N MET A 1 -27.31 -38.46 -6.29
CA MET A 1 -26.37 -37.39 -6.00
C MET A 1 -25.94 -36.66 -7.28
N TYR A 2 -25.38 -37.34 -8.29
CA TYR A 2 -24.92 -36.77 -9.57
C TYR A 2 -25.93 -35.88 -10.33
N LYS A 3 -27.21 -36.24 -10.41
CA LYS A 3 -28.23 -35.40 -11.07
C LYS A 3 -28.46 -34.02 -10.36
N ARG A 4 -28.30 -33.96 -9.04
CA ARG A 4 -28.44 -32.69 -8.32
C ARG A 4 -27.24 -31.77 -8.48
N GLN A 5 -26.04 -32.32 -8.57
CA GLN A 5 -24.81 -31.55 -8.80
C GLN A 5 -24.77 -30.95 -10.22
N GLY A 6 -25.11 -31.74 -11.24
CA GLY A 6 -25.22 -31.24 -12.62
C GLY A 6 -26.28 -30.14 -12.79
N ILE A 7 -27.41 -30.22 -12.07
CA ILE A 7 -28.45 -29.19 -12.07
C ILE A 7 -27.93 -27.89 -11.34
N ALA A 8 -27.13 -28.03 -10.27
CA ALA A 8 -26.58 -26.89 -9.58
C ALA A 8 -25.54 -26.15 -10.45
N ALA A 9 -24.67 -26.87 -11.15
CA ALA A 9 -23.70 -26.30 -12.08
C ALA A 9 -24.39 -25.57 -13.25
N LEU A 10 -25.39 -26.23 -13.88
CA LEU A 10 -26.20 -25.60 -14.93
C LEU A 10 -26.92 -24.32 -14.43
N LYS A 11 -27.41 -24.33 -13.19
CA LYS A 11 -28.04 -23.14 -12.59
C LYS A 11 -27.05 -22.02 -12.40
N GLN A 12 -25.83 -22.30 -11.99
CA GLN A 12 -24.77 -21.28 -11.88
C GLN A 12 -24.40 -20.68 -13.22
N VAL A 13 -24.21 -21.50 -14.25
CA VAL A 13 -23.95 -21.02 -15.63
C VAL A 13 -25.12 -20.15 -16.10
N TRP A 14 -26.35 -20.58 -15.86
CA TRP A 14 -27.55 -19.80 -16.20
C TRP A 14 -27.61 -18.43 -15.48
N GLU A 15 -27.31 -18.38 -14.18
CA GLU A 15 -27.29 -17.12 -13.43
C GLU A 15 -26.15 -16.19 -13.92
N ARG A 16 -25.01 -16.74 -14.31
CA ARG A 16 -23.91 -15.97 -14.96
C ARG A 16 -24.35 -15.39 -16.30
N CYS A 17 -24.94 -16.20 -17.17
CA CYS A 17 -25.49 -15.74 -18.46
C CYS A 17 -26.50 -14.61 -18.27
N LYS A 18 -27.41 -14.74 -17.28
CA LYS A 18 -28.35 -13.68 -16.93
C LYS A 18 -27.69 -12.42 -16.39
N ALA A 19 -26.62 -12.56 -15.61
CA ALA A 19 -25.89 -11.41 -15.09
C ALA A 19 -25.19 -10.63 -16.21
N GLU A 20 -24.58 -11.34 -17.16
CA GLU A 20 -23.96 -10.75 -18.34
C GLU A 20 -24.99 -10.15 -19.30
N GLU A 21 -26.11 -10.82 -19.55
CA GLU A 21 -27.24 -10.29 -20.31
C GLU A 21 -27.76 -8.98 -19.69
N LYS A 22 -27.93 -8.94 -18.37
CA LYS A 22 -28.35 -7.74 -17.65
C LYS A 22 -27.33 -6.61 -17.74
N LYS A 23 -26.03 -6.95 -17.70
CA LYS A 23 -24.93 -5.98 -17.86
C LYS A 23 -24.93 -5.38 -19.27
N LEU A 24 -25.03 -6.22 -20.29
CA LEU A 24 -25.13 -5.81 -21.69
C LEU A 24 -26.40 -4.97 -21.93
N ALA A 25 -27.55 -5.42 -21.43
CA ALA A 25 -28.80 -4.67 -21.51
C ALA A 25 -28.68 -3.29 -20.84
N GLY A 26 -27.95 -3.20 -19.72
CA GLY A 26 -27.65 -1.92 -19.05
C GLY A 26 -26.77 -1.00 -19.90
N LEU A 27 -25.76 -1.53 -20.57
CA LEU A 27 -24.89 -0.77 -21.48
C LEU A 27 -25.60 -0.32 -22.76
N LEU A 28 -26.50 -1.16 -23.29
CA LEU A 28 -27.26 -0.94 -24.51
C LEU A 28 -28.65 -0.33 -24.27
N SER A 29 -28.96 0.08 -23.03
CA SER A 29 -30.27 0.68 -22.67
C SER A 29 -30.44 2.12 -23.13
N VAL A 30 -29.35 2.76 -23.58
CA VAL A 30 -29.32 4.15 -24.04
C VAL A 30 -29.29 4.16 -25.57
N SER A 31 -30.21 4.91 -26.21
CA SER A 31 -30.19 5.10 -27.65
C SER A 31 -29.02 5.97 -28.08
N GLU A 32 -28.71 5.98 -29.39
CA GLU A 32 -27.66 6.85 -29.94
C GLU A 32 -28.00 8.33 -29.70
N GLU A 33 -29.28 8.69 -29.88
CA GLU A 33 -29.76 10.05 -29.67
C GLU A 33 -29.59 10.48 -28.19
N GLU A 34 -29.98 9.64 -27.24
CA GLU A 34 -29.82 9.92 -25.81
C GLU A 34 -28.34 10.02 -25.41
N ALA A 35 -27.48 9.14 -25.95
CA ALA A 35 -26.03 9.19 -25.68
C ALA A 35 -25.41 10.49 -26.23
N MET A 36 -25.83 10.94 -27.41
CA MET A 36 -25.38 12.21 -27.99
C MET A 36 -25.93 13.43 -27.25
N GLU A 37 -27.16 13.38 -26.74
CA GLU A 37 -27.72 14.41 -25.87
C GLU A 37 -26.92 14.54 -24.57
N ASP A 38 -26.58 13.41 -23.92
CA ASP A 38 -25.75 13.40 -22.72
C ASP A 38 -24.37 14.01 -22.97
N LEU A 39 -23.71 13.62 -24.08
CA LEU A 39 -22.40 14.18 -24.45
C LEU A 39 -22.48 15.69 -24.73
N THR A 40 -23.51 16.13 -25.43
CA THR A 40 -23.74 17.53 -25.73
C THR A 40 -23.95 18.35 -24.45
N ALA A 41 -24.68 17.79 -23.51
CA ALA A 41 -24.98 18.47 -22.25
C ALA A 41 -23.78 18.55 -21.29
N VAL A 42 -22.84 17.59 -21.33
CA VAL A 42 -21.61 17.62 -20.48
C VAL A 42 -20.47 18.39 -21.17
N ALA A 43 -20.52 18.58 -22.51
CA ALA A 43 -19.45 19.20 -23.29
C ALA A 43 -19.02 20.58 -22.75
N PRO A 44 -19.91 21.52 -22.36
CA PRO A 44 -19.47 22.82 -21.84
C PRO A 44 -18.63 22.69 -20.55
N ALA A 45 -19.00 21.76 -19.67
CA ALA A 45 -18.25 21.52 -18.44
C ALA A 45 -16.88 20.88 -18.73
N MET A 46 -16.81 20.00 -19.73
CA MET A 46 -15.54 19.37 -20.13
C MET A 46 -14.61 20.38 -20.82
N VAL A 47 -15.14 21.28 -21.68
CA VAL A 47 -14.34 22.35 -22.26
C VAL A 47 -13.81 23.28 -21.19
N ALA A 48 -14.65 23.72 -20.25
CA ALA A 48 -14.21 24.55 -19.14
C ALA A 48 -13.14 23.85 -18.25
N LEU A 49 -13.23 22.53 -18.05
CA LEU A 49 -12.22 21.74 -17.33
C LEU A 49 -10.89 21.73 -18.09
N LEU A 50 -10.92 21.56 -19.41
CA LEU A 50 -9.71 21.59 -20.25
C LEU A 50 -9.05 22.98 -20.23
N GLU A 51 -9.82 24.05 -20.42
CA GLU A 51 -9.32 25.42 -20.32
C GLU A 51 -8.70 25.72 -18.95
N LEU A 52 -9.34 25.26 -17.87
CA LEU A 52 -8.80 25.40 -16.51
C LEU A 52 -7.50 24.61 -16.32
N THR A 53 -7.42 23.43 -16.94
CA THR A 53 -6.20 22.57 -16.88
C THR A 53 -5.05 23.24 -17.65
N GLU A 54 -5.31 23.83 -18.80
CA GLU A 54 -4.32 24.58 -19.57
C GLU A 54 -3.82 25.82 -18.81
N ASP A 55 -4.73 26.62 -18.22
CA ASP A 55 -4.36 27.80 -17.41
C ASP A 55 -3.53 27.37 -16.18
N PHE A 56 -3.92 26.27 -15.52
CA PHE A 56 -3.16 25.71 -14.41
C PHE A 56 -1.75 25.28 -14.85
N ALA A 57 -1.64 24.57 -15.97
CA ALA A 57 -0.36 24.09 -16.49
C ALA A 57 0.59 25.25 -16.80
N GLU A 58 0.06 26.32 -17.43
CA GLU A 58 0.87 27.52 -17.73
C GLU A 58 1.31 28.23 -16.46
N ARG A 59 0.43 28.44 -15.46
CA ARG A 59 0.80 29.07 -14.19
C ARG A 59 1.80 28.21 -13.41
N TYR A 60 1.64 26.89 -13.43
CA TYR A 60 2.57 25.97 -12.81
C TYR A 60 3.95 26.04 -13.45
N ARG A 61 4.00 26.11 -14.80
CA ARG A 61 5.25 26.31 -15.54
C ARG A 61 5.93 27.63 -15.17
N GLN A 62 5.18 28.73 -15.11
CA GLN A 62 5.71 30.04 -14.72
C GLN A 62 6.26 30.04 -13.31
N GLU A 63 5.57 29.38 -12.37
CA GLU A 63 6.04 29.30 -10.98
C GLU A 63 7.32 28.46 -10.87
N LYS A 64 7.42 27.35 -11.60
CA LYS A 64 8.67 26.57 -11.68
C LYS A 64 9.83 27.42 -12.24
N LEU A 65 9.61 28.18 -13.27
CA LEU A 65 10.63 29.10 -13.82
C LEU A 65 11.03 30.17 -12.80
N ARG A 66 10.07 30.75 -12.06
CA ARG A 66 10.34 31.72 -10.99
C ARG A 66 11.21 31.13 -9.88
N LEU A 67 11.01 29.85 -9.55
CA LEU A 67 11.77 29.11 -8.55
C LEU A 67 13.09 28.54 -9.10
N ASN A 68 13.36 28.70 -10.41
CA ASN A 68 14.46 28.04 -11.14
C ASN A 68 14.47 26.52 -10.86
N ALA A 69 13.30 25.91 -10.93
CA ALA A 69 13.08 24.49 -10.67
C ALA A 69 12.48 23.79 -11.91
N ALA A 70 12.77 22.52 -12.07
CA ALA A 70 12.16 21.64 -13.04
C ALA A 70 11.81 20.31 -12.36
N ASP A 71 10.64 19.75 -12.67
CA ASP A 71 10.31 18.38 -12.28
C ASP A 71 10.79 17.34 -13.32
N PHE A 72 10.62 16.06 -13.00
CA PHE A 72 11.05 15.00 -13.93
C PHE A 72 10.31 15.03 -15.27
N SER A 73 9.03 15.40 -15.28
CA SER A 73 8.24 15.53 -16.50
C SER A 73 8.74 16.69 -17.37
N ASP A 74 9.17 17.81 -16.76
CA ASP A 74 9.79 18.90 -17.50
C ASP A 74 11.05 18.46 -18.23
N GLN A 75 11.89 17.62 -17.59
CA GLN A 75 13.12 17.14 -18.22
C GLN A 75 12.84 16.32 -19.49
N GLU A 76 11.83 15.46 -19.44
CA GLU A 76 11.40 14.66 -20.59
C GLU A 76 10.82 15.55 -21.69
N HIS A 77 9.92 16.49 -21.36
CA HIS A 77 9.30 17.40 -22.34
C HIS A 77 10.30 18.39 -22.96
N LEU A 78 11.25 18.90 -22.17
CA LEU A 78 12.31 19.75 -22.69
C LEU A 78 13.23 18.97 -23.62
N ALA A 79 13.62 17.75 -23.27
CA ALA A 79 14.38 16.88 -24.15
C ALA A 79 13.63 16.56 -25.44
N LEU A 80 12.35 16.24 -25.35
CA LEU A 80 11.48 16.03 -26.51
C LEU A 80 11.46 17.26 -27.42
N GLY A 81 11.21 18.47 -26.87
CA GLY A 81 11.17 19.71 -27.63
C GLY A 81 12.49 20.09 -28.31
N LEU A 82 13.63 19.67 -27.72
CA LEU A 82 14.97 19.89 -28.30
C LEU A 82 15.31 18.88 -29.41
N LEU A 83 14.91 17.62 -29.24
CA LEU A 83 15.38 16.50 -30.05
C LEU A 83 14.40 16.08 -31.15
N VAL A 84 13.09 16.35 -30.96
CA VAL A 84 12.00 15.90 -31.85
C VAL A 84 11.30 17.12 -32.45
N GLY A 85 11.28 17.19 -33.77
CA GLY A 85 10.60 18.25 -34.54
C GLY A 85 9.12 17.98 -34.77
N SER A 86 8.41 18.94 -35.37
CA SER A 86 7.03 18.80 -35.78
C SER A 86 6.90 17.63 -36.78
N GLY A 87 6.04 16.67 -36.45
CA GLY A 87 5.87 15.44 -37.24
C GLY A 87 6.71 14.25 -36.80
N GLY A 88 7.40 14.33 -35.64
CA GLY A 88 8.09 13.20 -35.01
C GLY A 88 9.48 12.87 -35.61
N ALA A 89 9.96 13.67 -36.56
CA ALA A 89 11.31 13.54 -37.10
C ALA A 89 12.35 14.18 -36.17
N PRO A 90 13.59 13.69 -36.12
CA PRO A 90 14.65 14.33 -35.35
C PRO A 90 14.89 15.78 -35.80
N THR A 91 15.19 16.65 -34.84
CA THR A 91 15.72 17.99 -35.13
C THR A 91 17.19 17.90 -35.57
N GLU A 92 17.76 18.99 -36.10
CA GLU A 92 19.20 19.06 -36.40
C GLU A 92 20.05 18.75 -35.15
N LEU A 93 19.60 19.20 -33.96
CA LEU A 93 20.24 18.86 -32.69
C LEU A 93 20.09 17.35 -32.37
N GLY A 94 18.90 16.79 -32.62
CA GLY A 94 18.64 15.35 -32.48
C GLY A 94 19.59 14.51 -33.33
N GLU A 95 19.80 14.90 -34.60
CA GLU A 95 20.75 14.25 -35.51
C GLU A 95 22.19 14.38 -35.03
N GLN A 96 22.59 15.56 -34.54
CA GLN A 96 23.91 15.78 -33.96
C GLN A 96 24.16 14.91 -32.72
N VAL A 97 23.14 14.75 -31.86
CA VAL A 97 23.19 13.87 -30.69
C VAL A 97 23.27 12.41 -31.12
N ALA A 98 22.44 11.99 -32.09
CA ALA A 98 22.45 10.63 -32.63
C ALA A 98 23.81 10.25 -33.23
N ALA A 99 24.51 11.21 -33.86
CA ALA A 99 25.82 11.00 -34.43
C ALA A 99 26.93 10.65 -33.38
N ARG A 100 26.71 11.05 -32.10
CA ARG A 100 27.65 10.78 -31.00
C ARG A 100 27.62 9.33 -30.53
N TYR A 101 26.47 8.64 -30.72
CA TYR A 101 26.29 7.29 -30.26
C TYR A 101 26.56 6.28 -31.37
N ARG A 102 27.39 5.32 -31.10
CA ARG A 102 27.63 4.17 -31.98
C ARG A 102 26.51 3.15 -31.81
N GLU A 103 26.15 2.88 -30.58
CA GLU A 103 25.09 1.96 -30.16
C GLU A 103 24.34 2.55 -28.96
N ILE A 104 23.06 2.27 -28.87
CA ILE A 104 22.17 2.68 -27.77
C ILE A 104 21.58 1.40 -27.21
N LEU A 105 21.81 1.14 -25.93
CA LEU A 105 21.34 -0.06 -25.21
C LEU A 105 20.33 0.41 -24.15
N VAL A 106 19.11 -0.07 -24.23
CA VAL A 106 18.04 0.29 -23.30
C VAL A 106 17.50 -0.96 -22.63
N ASP A 107 17.64 -1.02 -21.32
CA ASP A 107 17.11 -2.09 -20.48
C ASP A 107 15.72 -1.72 -19.94
N GLU A 108 14.97 -2.74 -19.46
CA GLU A 108 13.62 -2.57 -18.92
C GLU A 108 12.67 -1.78 -19.85
N TYR A 109 12.78 -2.02 -21.16
CA TYR A 109 12.08 -1.21 -22.18
C TYR A 109 10.56 -1.27 -22.08
N GLN A 110 9.97 -2.30 -21.43
CA GLN A 110 8.55 -2.41 -21.16
C GLN A 110 8.01 -1.33 -20.20
N ASP A 111 8.90 -0.61 -19.50
CA ASP A 111 8.52 0.48 -18.60
C ASP A 111 8.66 1.86 -19.27
N THR A 112 8.89 1.90 -20.58
CA THR A 112 9.05 3.13 -21.35
C THR A 112 7.68 3.77 -21.62
N ASN A 113 7.60 5.10 -21.50
CA ASN A 113 6.45 5.89 -21.94
C ASN A 113 6.63 6.40 -23.38
N GLU A 114 5.58 6.98 -23.97
CA GLU A 114 5.62 7.49 -25.35
C GLU A 114 6.65 8.61 -25.56
N ILE A 115 6.83 9.49 -24.58
CA ILE A 115 7.81 10.60 -24.66
C ILE A 115 9.22 10.03 -24.70
N GLN A 116 9.55 9.09 -23.79
CA GLN A 116 10.85 8.42 -23.75
C GLN A 116 11.11 7.65 -25.05
N ASN A 117 10.10 6.93 -25.56
CA ASN A 117 10.20 6.23 -26.85
C ASN A 117 10.50 7.18 -28.01
N ALA A 118 9.83 8.35 -28.06
CA ALA A 118 10.08 9.37 -29.07
C ALA A 118 11.52 9.93 -28.98
N ILE A 119 12.01 10.17 -27.75
CA ILE A 119 13.40 10.60 -27.52
C ILE A 119 14.37 9.53 -27.99
N PHE A 120 14.19 8.26 -27.63
CA PHE A 120 15.04 7.16 -28.08
C PHE A 120 15.08 7.05 -29.61
N ARG A 121 13.93 7.21 -30.25
CA ARG A 121 13.88 7.23 -31.74
C ARG A 121 14.63 8.40 -32.34
N ALA A 122 14.55 9.59 -31.76
CA ALA A 122 15.22 10.78 -32.26
C ALA A 122 16.75 10.71 -32.15
N VAL A 123 17.26 10.08 -31.09
CA VAL A 123 18.72 9.92 -30.88
C VAL A 123 19.30 8.64 -31.49
N SER A 124 18.47 7.78 -32.07
CA SER A 124 18.89 6.59 -32.80
C SER A 124 18.95 6.86 -34.32
N LYS A 125 19.92 6.30 -35.02
CA LYS A 125 20.09 6.45 -36.47
C LYS A 125 18.96 5.72 -37.22
N ASN A 126 17.75 6.26 -37.19
CA ASN A 126 16.54 5.62 -37.71
C ASN A 126 16.30 4.22 -37.13
N GLY A 127 16.66 4.01 -35.86
CA GLY A 127 16.52 2.71 -35.19
C GLY A 127 17.60 1.68 -35.51
N GLN A 128 18.60 2.01 -36.35
CA GLN A 128 19.61 1.03 -36.78
C GLN A 128 20.66 0.70 -35.70
N ASN A 129 20.82 1.56 -34.70
CA ASN A 129 21.81 1.42 -33.64
C ASN A 129 21.20 1.32 -32.25
N ILE A 130 19.92 0.91 -32.13
CA ILE A 130 19.25 0.74 -30.85
C ILE A 130 18.99 -0.74 -30.58
N PHE A 131 19.35 -1.17 -29.38
CA PHE A 131 19.10 -2.50 -28.83
C PHE A 131 18.27 -2.35 -27.57
N THR A 132 17.07 -2.94 -27.55
CA THR A 132 16.13 -2.83 -26.44
C THR A 132 15.94 -4.20 -25.79
N VAL A 133 16.02 -4.26 -24.48
CA VAL A 133 15.77 -5.46 -23.67
C VAL A 133 14.59 -5.21 -22.76
N GLY A 134 13.73 -6.21 -22.57
CA GLY A 134 12.59 -6.10 -21.69
C GLY A 134 11.77 -7.38 -21.61
N ASP A 135 10.81 -7.39 -20.70
CA ASP A 135 9.82 -8.45 -20.53
C ASP A 135 8.46 -7.81 -20.24
N VAL A 136 7.53 -7.90 -21.22
CA VAL A 136 6.17 -7.33 -21.08
C VAL A 136 5.46 -7.84 -19.80
N LYS A 137 5.71 -9.10 -19.43
CA LYS A 137 5.15 -9.72 -18.21
C LYS A 137 5.61 -9.05 -16.91
N GLN A 138 6.65 -8.18 -16.96
CA GLN A 138 7.17 -7.43 -15.83
C GLN A 138 6.84 -5.93 -15.89
N SER A 139 5.99 -5.46 -16.82
CA SER A 139 5.54 -4.09 -16.88
C SER A 139 4.49 -3.82 -15.79
N ILE A 140 4.90 -3.14 -14.71
CA ILE A 140 4.08 -2.84 -13.52
C ILE A 140 4.15 -1.36 -13.10
N TYR A 141 4.48 -0.45 -14.02
CA TYR A 141 4.60 0.98 -13.78
C TYR A 141 3.63 1.82 -14.60
N ARG A 142 2.44 1.27 -14.91
CA ARG A 142 1.40 2.01 -15.63
C ARG A 142 0.98 3.29 -14.91
N PHE A 143 0.95 3.29 -13.57
CA PHE A 143 0.72 4.48 -12.75
C PHE A 143 1.79 5.57 -12.91
N ARG A 144 2.93 5.28 -13.57
CA ARG A 144 3.96 6.21 -14.02
C ARG A 144 3.91 6.47 -15.53
N LEU A 145 2.79 6.17 -16.15
CA LEU A 145 2.56 6.29 -17.58
C LEU A 145 3.42 5.37 -18.46
N ALA A 146 3.99 4.30 -17.91
CA ALA A 146 4.62 3.27 -18.72
C ALA A 146 3.57 2.59 -19.61
N ASP A 147 3.91 2.42 -20.88
CA ASP A 147 3.04 1.80 -21.86
C ASP A 147 3.65 0.50 -22.43
N PRO A 148 3.21 -0.67 -21.95
CA PRO A 148 3.73 -1.95 -22.42
C PRO A 148 3.41 -2.21 -23.89
N THR A 149 2.41 -1.53 -24.47
CA THR A 149 2.03 -1.70 -25.88
C THR A 149 3.14 -1.26 -26.84
N ILE A 150 3.99 -0.32 -26.44
CA ILE A 150 5.16 0.13 -27.21
C ILE A 150 6.11 -1.04 -27.46
N PHE A 151 6.43 -1.79 -26.40
CA PHE A 151 7.34 -2.95 -26.51
C PHE A 151 6.64 -4.15 -27.17
N LEU A 152 5.38 -4.39 -26.83
CA LEU A 152 4.56 -5.43 -27.44
C LEU A 152 4.39 -5.20 -28.95
N GLY A 153 4.25 -3.97 -29.39
CA GLY A 153 4.22 -3.61 -30.80
C GLY A 153 5.51 -4.00 -31.55
N LYS A 154 6.68 -3.82 -30.91
CA LYS A 154 7.96 -4.31 -31.46
C LYS A 154 8.01 -5.82 -31.48
N TYR A 155 7.59 -6.48 -30.37
CA TYR A 155 7.56 -7.94 -30.23
C TYR A 155 6.75 -8.60 -31.36
N ASN A 156 5.59 -8.07 -31.68
CA ASN A 156 4.69 -8.60 -32.70
C ASN A 156 5.17 -8.29 -34.14
N ARG A 157 5.84 -7.17 -34.34
CA ARG A 157 6.28 -6.73 -35.68
C ARG A 157 7.62 -7.33 -36.08
N PHE A 158 8.56 -7.47 -35.14
CA PHE A 158 9.92 -7.89 -35.43
C PHE A 158 9.98 -9.38 -35.74
N LYS A 159 10.71 -9.74 -36.79
CA LYS A 159 10.98 -11.14 -37.16
C LYS A 159 11.89 -11.82 -36.14
N SER A 160 11.81 -13.14 -36.04
CA SER A 160 12.82 -13.91 -35.33
C SER A 160 14.23 -13.61 -35.90
N TRP A 161 15.25 -13.55 -35.05
CA TRP A 161 16.63 -13.32 -35.49
C TRP A 161 17.13 -14.35 -36.49
N GLN A 162 16.54 -15.55 -36.51
CA GLN A 162 16.84 -16.62 -37.44
C GLN A 162 16.25 -16.40 -38.84
N GLU A 163 15.14 -15.65 -38.94
CA GLU A 163 14.38 -15.43 -40.16
C GLU A 163 14.64 -14.02 -40.76
N ALA A 164 15.15 -13.09 -39.95
CA ALA A 164 15.39 -11.73 -40.35
C ALA A 164 16.62 -11.64 -41.28
N ALA A 165 16.47 -10.95 -42.40
CA ALA A 165 17.56 -10.63 -43.32
C ALA A 165 18.46 -9.50 -42.74
N ASP A 166 19.65 -9.30 -43.32
CA ASP A 166 20.53 -8.19 -42.94
C ASP A 166 19.83 -6.86 -43.16
N GLY A 167 19.84 -6.01 -42.12
CA GLY A 167 19.18 -4.71 -42.11
C GLY A 167 17.70 -4.73 -41.71
N GLU A 168 17.09 -5.91 -41.51
CA GLU A 168 15.73 -5.99 -40.95
C GLU A 168 15.72 -5.95 -39.41
N GLU A 169 14.63 -5.42 -38.88
CA GLU A 169 14.32 -5.47 -37.45
C GLU A 169 14.16 -6.92 -36.99
N ARG A 170 14.79 -7.26 -35.86
CA ARG A 170 14.77 -8.63 -35.36
C ARG A 170 14.58 -8.73 -33.87
N LYS A 171 13.94 -9.79 -33.41
CA LYS A 171 13.79 -10.14 -31.98
C LYS A 171 14.57 -11.41 -31.64
N ILE A 172 15.10 -11.41 -30.42
CA ILE A 172 15.79 -12.55 -29.80
C ILE A 172 15.03 -12.90 -28.53
N LEU A 173 14.55 -14.14 -28.42
CA LEU A 173 13.85 -14.61 -27.23
C LEU A 173 14.85 -15.20 -26.25
N LEU A 174 14.84 -14.69 -25.00
CA LEU A 174 15.69 -15.16 -23.90
C LEU A 174 14.81 -15.93 -22.90
N SER A 175 14.52 -17.20 -23.21
CA SER A 175 13.61 -18.03 -22.43
C SER A 175 14.28 -18.77 -21.26
N ARG A 176 15.62 -18.86 -21.23
CA ARG A 176 16.35 -19.56 -20.16
C ARG A 176 16.50 -18.70 -18.92
N ASN A 177 16.03 -19.24 -17.79
CA ASN A 177 16.18 -18.61 -16.49
C ASN A 177 17.35 -19.26 -15.71
N PHE A 178 18.32 -18.43 -15.34
CA PHE A 178 19.53 -18.85 -14.60
C PHE A 178 19.48 -18.45 -13.11
N ARG A 179 18.32 -17.97 -12.64
CA ARG A 179 18.12 -17.45 -11.28
C ARG A 179 17.47 -18.46 -10.37
N SER A 180 16.33 -19.00 -10.80
CA SER A 180 15.41 -19.75 -9.94
C SER A 180 15.53 -21.26 -10.15
N ARG A 181 15.16 -22.02 -9.12
CA ARG A 181 15.02 -23.47 -9.22
C ARG A 181 13.91 -23.86 -10.19
N ARG A 182 14.00 -25.07 -10.71
CA ARG A 182 13.05 -25.66 -11.68
C ARG A 182 11.61 -25.62 -11.16
N GLU A 183 11.39 -26.03 -9.92
CA GLU A 183 10.07 -26.14 -9.30
C GLU A 183 9.34 -24.78 -9.23
N ILE A 184 10.09 -23.69 -9.03
CA ILE A 184 9.55 -22.31 -9.04
C ILE A 184 9.12 -21.94 -10.45
N LEU A 185 9.95 -22.24 -11.46
CA LEU A 185 9.64 -21.93 -12.85
C LEU A 185 8.43 -22.72 -13.34
N GLU A 186 8.35 -24.02 -13.02
CA GLU A 186 7.24 -24.89 -13.37
C GLU A 186 5.94 -24.41 -12.70
N SER A 187 5.99 -24.04 -11.42
CA SER A 187 4.79 -23.51 -10.75
C SER A 187 4.36 -22.15 -11.31
N THR A 188 5.29 -21.30 -11.70
CA THR A 188 5.01 -20.02 -12.36
C THR A 188 4.41 -20.26 -13.74
N ASN A 189 5.04 -21.09 -14.57
CA ASN A 189 4.52 -21.47 -15.89
C ASN A 189 3.10 -22.05 -15.79
N PHE A 190 2.86 -22.94 -14.80
CA PHE A 190 1.54 -23.54 -14.60
C PHE A 190 0.47 -22.47 -14.34
N ILE A 191 0.72 -21.50 -13.46
CA ILE A 191 -0.27 -20.45 -13.20
C ILE A 191 -0.50 -19.61 -14.46
N PHE A 192 0.56 -19.08 -15.08
CA PHE A 192 0.40 -18.10 -16.16
C PHE A 192 -0.07 -18.70 -17.47
N SER A 193 0.28 -19.93 -17.79
CA SER A 193 -0.30 -20.66 -18.95
C SER A 193 -1.81 -20.89 -18.82
N ASN A 194 -2.36 -20.79 -17.61
CA ASN A 194 -3.78 -21.01 -17.37
C ASN A 194 -4.58 -19.70 -17.21
N ILE A 195 -3.95 -18.57 -16.87
CA ILE A 195 -4.69 -17.32 -16.60
C ILE A 195 -4.35 -16.17 -17.55
N LEU A 196 -3.18 -16.19 -18.21
CA LEU A 196 -2.75 -15.11 -19.11
C LEU A 196 -3.24 -15.40 -20.53
N SER A 197 -3.90 -14.44 -21.15
CA SER A 197 -4.37 -14.49 -22.53
C SER A 197 -4.37 -13.08 -23.14
N VAL A 198 -4.46 -12.99 -24.47
CA VAL A 198 -4.56 -11.68 -25.15
C VAL A 198 -5.75 -10.87 -24.64
N GLU A 199 -6.88 -11.52 -24.34
CA GLU A 199 -8.09 -10.84 -23.86
C GLU A 199 -7.93 -10.25 -22.46
N MET A 200 -7.08 -10.86 -21.61
CA MET A 200 -6.93 -10.49 -20.19
C MET A 200 -5.60 -9.86 -19.85
N GLY A 201 -4.52 -10.26 -20.51
CA GLY A 201 -3.16 -9.87 -20.18
C GLY A 201 -2.43 -9.14 -21.32
N GLU A 202 -3.15 -8.83 -22.42
CA GLU A 202 -2.61 -8.19 -23.64
C GLU A 202 -1.64 -9.10 -24.41
N MET A 203 -1.33 -10.30 -23.91
CA MET A 203 -0.49 -11.30 -24.57
C MET A 203 -0.84 -12.71 -24.10
N ASP A 204 -0.58 -13.71 -24.95
CA ASP A 204 -0.66 -15.12 -24.57
C ASP A 204 0.58 -15.57 -23.82
N TYR A 205 0.45 -16.65 -23.05
CA TYR A 205 1.56 -17.32 -22.38
C TYR A 205 1.78 -18.71 -22.99
N GLY A 206 2.53 -18.72 -24.09
CA GLY A 206 2.89 -19.94 -24.81
C GLY A 206 4.28 -20.46 -24.49
N GLU A 207 4.80 -21.32 -25.37
CA GLU A 207 6.15 -21.90 -25.24
C GLU A 207 7.26 -20.83 -25.32
N ASP A 208 7.06 -19.78 -26.12
CA ASP A 208 8.00 -18.67 -26.29
C ASP A 208 8.12 -17.79 -25.04
N GLU A 209 7.04 -17.68 -24.25
CA GLU A 209 6.95 -16.91 -23.02
C GLU A 209 7.28 -17.72 -21.77
N ALA A 210 7.28 -19.06 -21.88
CA ALA A 210 7.55 -19.95 -20.76
C ALA A 210 8.99 -19.81 -20.25
N LEU A 211 9.14 -19.96 -18.94
CA LEU A 211 10.44 -19.93 -18.29
C LEU A 211 11.09 -21.31 -18.34
N HIS A 212 12.26 -21.41 -18.97
CA HIS A 212 13.02 -22.65 -19.05
C HIS A 212 14.19 -22.65 -18.06
N PHE A 213 14.35 -23.74 -17.33
CA PHE A 213 15.43 -23.91 -16.37
C PHE A 213 16.80 -23.92 -17.04
N GLY A 214 17.69 -23.04 -16.58
CA GLY A 214 19.07 -22.90 -17.09
C GLY A 214 20.15 -22.90 -16.00
N ALA A 215 19.77 -22.87 -14.72
CA ALA A 215 20.69 -22.70 -13.58
C ALA A 215 21.30 -24.04 -13.12
N ALA A 216 22.21 -24.60 -13.91
CA ALA A 216 22.81 -25.94 -13.67
C ALA A 216 23.63 -26.06 -12.37
N TYR A 217 23.88 -24.97 -11.65
CA TYR A 217 24.60 -25.00 -10.38
C TYR A 217 23.77 -25.45 -9.19
N TYR A 218 22.45 -25.52 -9.33
CA TYR A 218 21.57 -26.01 -8.25
C TYR A 218 21.71 -27.53 -8.09
N PRO A 219 22.01 -28.03 -6.88
CA PRO A 219 21.95 -29.45 -6.59
C PRO A 219 20.49 -29.95 -6.58
N GLU A 220 20.27 -31.19 -6.98
CA GLU A 220 18.94 -31.82 -6.90
C GLU A 220 18.49 -31.95 -5.44
N ARG A 221 17.25 -31.57 -5.17
CA ARG A 221 16.63 -31.62 -3.85
C ARG A 221 15.13 -31.91 -3.97
N MET A 222 14.56 -32.53 -2.92
CA MET A 222 13.15 -32.97 -2.88
C MET A 222 12.21 -31.99 -2.17
N ASP A 223 12.73 -30.91 -1.55
CA ASP A 223 11.99 -29.98 -0.69
C ASP A 223 11.80 -28.59 -1.30
N CYS A 224 11.94 -28.47 -2.61
CA CYS A 224 11.95 -27.19 -3.33
C CYS A 224 10.59 -26.80 -3.95
N GLN A 225 9.55 -27.62 -3.75
CA GLN A 225 8.21 -27.32 -4.31
C GLN A 225 7.68 -25.99 -3.80
N THR A 226 6.88 -25.33 -4.63
CA THR A 226 6.10 -24.15 -4.23
C THR A 226 5.02 -24.58 -3.25
N GLU A 227 4.94 -23.91 -2.10
CA GLU A 227 3.93 -24.15 -1.09
C GLU A 227 2.75 -23.19 -1.28
N PHE A 228 1.54 -23.71 -1.19
CA PHE A 228 0.32 -22.91 -1.07
C PHE A 228 -0.37 -23.24 0.25
N HIS A 229 -0.54 -22.24 1.09
CA HIS A 229 -1.17 -22.35 2.40
C HIS A 229 -2.45 -21.54 2.44
N LEU A 230 -3.58 -22.20 2.65
CA LEU A 230 -4.87 -21.56 2.89
C LEU A 230 -5.19 -21.57 4.38
N ILE A 231 -5.50 -20.42 4.94
CA ILE A 231 -5.93 -20.24 6.31
C ILE A 231 -7.43 -19.93 6.32
N SER A 232 -8.22 -20.84 6.91
CA SER A 232 -9.65 -20.64 7.10
C SER A 232 -9.89 -19.79 8.36
N ALA A 233 -10.34 -18.55 8.17
CA ALA A 233 -10.64 -17.62 9.25
C ALA A 233 -12.14 -17.60 9.58
N HIS A 234 -12.47 -17.54 10.88
CA HIS A 234 -13.84 -17.52 11.37
C HIS A 234 -14.28 -16.09 11.73
N GLN A 235 -15.52 -15.72 11.33
CA GLN A 235 -16.09 -14.41 11.70
C GLN A 235 -16.73 -14.42 13.10
N LYS A 236 -17.12 -15.60 13.60
CA LYS A 236 -17.74 -15.76 14.92
C LYS A 236 -16.93 -16.75 15.74
N ALA A 237 -16.54 -16.36 16.92
CA ALA A 237 -15.99 -17.27 17.91
C ALA A 237 -17.14 -18.00 18.64
N GLY A 238 -16.80 -19.10 19.37
CA GLY A 238 -17.72 -19.73 20.31
C GLY A 238 -18.19 -18.74 21.39
N GLU A 239 -19.18 -19.13 22.17
CA GLU A 239 -19.99 -18.25 23.05
C GLU A 239 -19.23 -17.32 24.01
N ASN A 240 -17.91 -17.48 24.21
CA ASN A 240 -17.12 -16.70 25.19
C ASN A 240 -15.83 -16.08 24.67
N ASP A 241 -15.52 -16.13 23.36
CA ASP A 241 -14.22 -15.71 22.85
C ASP A 241 -14.34 -14.83 21.59
N LYS A 242 -13.43 -13.84 21.43
CA LYS A 242 -13.35 -13.06 20.18
C LYS A 242 -12.64 -13.87 19.09
N PRO A 243 -13.13 -13.88 17.85
CA PRO A 243 -12.47 -14.58 16.76
C PRO A 243 -11.08 -13.96 16.47
N VAL A 244 -10.13 -14.80 16.07
CA VAL A 244 -8.82 -14.31 15.62
C VAL A 244 -9.00 -13.52 14.32
N LYS A 245 -8.48 -12.31 14.27
CA LYS A 245 -8.53 -11.52 13.05
C LYS A 245 -7.73 -12.21 11.94
N LYS A 246 -8.28 -12.25 10.73
CA LYS A 246 -7.68 -12.87 9.54
C LYS A 246 -6.20 -12.50 9.36
N VAL A 247 -5.89 -11.20 9.35
CA VAL A 247 -4.52 -10.69 9.18
C VAL A 247 -3.58 -11.14 10.31
N THR A 248 -4.08 -11.22 11.53
CA THR A 248 -3.27 -11.69 12.68
C THR A 248 -2.97 -13.18 12.57
N ALA A 249 -3.93 -14.00 12.15
CA ALA A 249 -3.72 -15.44 11.95
C ALA A 249 -2.70 -15.68 10.83
N GLU A 250 -2.82 -14.98 9.73
CA GLU A 250 -1.89 -15.04 8.61
C GLU A 250 -0.48 -14.64 9.01
N ALA A 251 -0.32 -13.49 9.69
CA ALA A 251 0.95 -13.00 10.16
C ALA A 251 1.65 -14.00 11.12
N ARG A 252 0.91 -14.59 12.05
CA ARG A 252 1.42 -15.60 12.98
C ARG A 252 1.79 -16.92 12.29
N PHE A 253 0.99 -17.34 11.30
CA PHE A 253 1.34 -18.47 10.46
C PHE A 253 2.68 -18.21 9.75
N VAL A 254 2.82 -17.06 9.09
CA VAL A 254 4.05 -16.69 8.35
C VAL A 254 5.25 -16.66 9.30
N ALA A 255 5.12 -16.04 10.46
CA ALA A 255 6.17 -16.02 11.48
C ALA A 255 6.54 -17.43 11.96
N ALA A 256 5.54 -18.32 12.15
CA ALA A 256 5.77 -19.72 12.52
C ALA A 256 6.51 -20.49 11.42
N ARG A 257 6.14 -20.25 10.15
CA ARG A 257 6.78 -20.91 9.00
C ARG A 257 8.23 -20.44 8.83
N ILE A 258 8.49 -19.13 9.00
CA ILE A 258 9.85 -18.57 8.98
C ILE A 258 10.68 -19.18 10.11
N ARG A 259 10.16 -19.21 11.35
CA ARG A 259 10.87 -19.81 12.48
C ARG A 259 11.26 -21.26 12.19
N LYS A 260 10.33 -22.04 11.61
CA LYS A 260 10.57 -23.42 11.22
C LYS A 260 11.69 -23.53 10.18
N LEU A 261 11.71 -22.67 9.15
CA LEU A 261 12.78 -22.65 8.12
C LEU A 261 14.15 -22.35 8.75
N LEU A 262 14.20 -21.43 9.71
CA LEU A 262 15.42 -21.05 10.40
C LEU A 262 15.91 -22.15 11.34
N ASP A 263 15.01 -22.79 12.11
CA ASP A 263 15.33 -23.87 13.06
C ASP A 263 15.79 -25.15 12.36
N GLU A 264 15.16 -25.48 11.21
CA GLU A 264 15.54 -26.64 10.39
C GLU A 264 16.81 -26.35 9.57
N GLY A 265 17.28 -25.10 9.54
CA GLY A 265 18.42 -24.67 8.72
C GLY A 265 18.17 -24.90 7.22
N TYR A 266 16.99 -24.48 6.71
CA TYR A 266 16.65 -24.68 5.30
C TYR A 266 17.81 -24.28 4.39
N PRO A 267 18.32 -25.17 3.53
CA PRO A 267 19.53 -24.91 2.79
C PRO A 267 19.31 -23.92 1.64
N VAL A 268 20.18 -22.92 1.58
CA VAL A 268 20.28 -21.92 0.51
C VAL A 268 21.56 -22.17 -0.28
N THR A 269 21.47 -22.13 -1.61
CA THR A 269 22.59 -22.37 -2.52
C THR A 269 23.34 -21.06 -2.81
N GLU A 270 24.63 -21.05 -2.56
CA GLU A 270 25.51 -19.95 -2.93
C GLU A 270 25.86 -19.99 -4.44
N SER A 271 26.46 -18.93 -4.95
CA SER A 271 26.81 -18.80 -6.37
C SER A 271 27.82 -19.87 -6.87
N ASP A 272 28.56 -20.50 -5.96
CA ASP A 272 29.49 -21.58 -6.24
C ASP A 272 28.86 -22.99 -6.15
N GLY A 273 27.53 -23.05 -5.85
CA GLY A 273 26.79 -24.31 -5.67
C GLY A 273 26.88 -24.91 -4.27
N THR A 274 27.60 -24.29 -3.33
CA THR A 274 27.64 -24.74 -1.94
C THR A 274 26.36 -24.43 -1.20
N LEU A 275 26.01 -25.28 -0.20
CA LEU A 275 24.82 -25.11 0.60
C LEU A 275 25.16 -24.53 1.97
N ARG A 276 24.38 -23.54 2.40
CA ARG A 276 24.40 -23.03 3.79
C ARG A 276 23.00 -22.97 4.37
N PRO A 277 22.85 -22.99 5.70
CA PRO A 277 21.58 -22.73 6.35
C PRO A 277 21.03 -21.33 5.99
N CYS A 278 19.72 -21.19 5.82
CA CYS A 278 19.09 -19.89 5.61
C CYS A 278 19.24 -19.00 6.84
N ARG A 279 19.27 -17.70 6.56
CA ARG A 279 19.33 -16.62 7.54
C ARG A 279 18.09 -15.73 7.41
N PRO A 280 17.76 -14.91 8.41
CA PRO A 280 16.63 -13.97 8.28
C PRO A 280 16.70 -13.07 7.05
N GLU A 281 17.91 -12.64 6.65
CA GLU A 281 18.15 -11.76 5.47
C GLU A 281 17.84 -12.44 4.13
N ASP A 282 17.81 -13.76 4.10
CA ASP A 282 17.48 -14.54 2.89
C ASP A 282 15.97 -14.56 2.61
N ILE A 283 15.17 -14.13 3.57
CA ILE A 283 13.71 -14.25 3.54
C ILE A 283 13.08 -12.88 3.30
N VAL A 284 12.16 -12.82 2.35
CA VAL A 284 11.33 -11.63 2.10
C VAL A 284 9.85 -12.00 2.18
N ILE A 285 9.07 -11.13 2.80
CA ILE A 285 7.59 -11.16 2.76
C ILE A 285 7.16 -10.11 1.75
N LEU A 286 6.53 -10.55 0.67
CA LEU A 286 5.96 -9.68 -0.36
C LEU A 286 4.46 -9.57 -0.18
N MET A 287 3.94 -8.35 -0.32
CA MET A 287 2.51 -8.04 -0.31
C MET A 287 2.16 -7.09 -1.45
N ARG A 288 0.92 -7.14 -1.91
CA ARG A 288 0.42 -6.16 -2.90
C ARG A 288 0.46 -4.74 -2.34
N SER A 289 -0.01 -4.56 -1.10
CA SER A 289 -0.05 -3.27 -0.40
C SER A 289 0.20 -3.48 1.09
N PRO A 290 1.46 -3.39 1.56
CA PRO A 290 1.80 -3.63 2.97
C PRO A 290 1.01 -2.74 3.93
N GLY A 291 1.05 -1.40 3.75
CA GLY A 291 0.27 -0.44 4.54
C GLY A 291 0.17 -0.78 6.03
N SER A 292 -1.03 -0.63 6.60
CA SER A 292 -1.32 -0.93 8.01
C SER A 292 -1.17 -2.41 8.41
N ARG A 293 -1.06 -3.32 7.42
CA ARG A 293 -0.88 -4.76 7.68
C ARG A 293 0.54 -5.11 8.11
N SER A 294 1.53 -4.31 7.69
CA SER A 294 2.95 -4.48 8.05
C SER A 294 3.15 -4.61 9.55
N ALA A 295 2.45 -3.80 10.34
CA ALA A 295 2.54 -3.82 11.81
C ALA A 295 2.14 -5.18 12.41
N ALA A 296 1.10 -5.84 11.86
CA ALA A 296 0.68 -7.15 12.35
C ALA A 296 1.74 -8.23 12.05
N PHE A 297 2.39 -8.18 10.88
CA PHE A 297 3.46 -9.11 10.52
C PHE A 297 4.73 -8.84 11.35
N ALA A 298 5.10 -7.58 11.54
CA ALA A 298 6.23 -7.22 12.38
C ALA A 298 6.04 -7.68 13.84
N ALA A 299 4.84 -7.46 14.39
CA ALA A 299 4.50 -7.95 15.74
C ALA A 299 4.57 -9.48 15.83
N ALA A 300 4.04 -10.20 14.84
CA ALA A 300 4.08 -11.67 14.84
C ALA A 300 5.51 -12.24 14.70
N LEU A 301 6.40 -11.55 13.97
CA LEU A 301 7.82 -11.89 13.87
C LEU A 301 8.54 -11.62 15.21
N ALA A 302 8.26 -10.48 15.83
CA ALA A 302 8.81 -10.12 17.14
C ALA A 302 8.36 -11.10 18.25
N GLU A 303 7.10 -11.59 18.24
CA GLU A 303 6.62 -12.65 19.14
C GLU A 303 7.49 -13.93 19.09
N ARG A 304 8.29 -14.10 18.04
CA ARG A 304 9.16 -15.27 17.80
C ARG A 304 10.64 -14.95 17.75
N ASP A 305 11.04 -13.78 18.23
CA ASP A 305 12.42 -13.29 18.20
C ASP A 305 13.05 -13.32 16.81
N ILE A 306 12.27 -12.99 15.77
CA ILE A 306 12.75 -12.89 14.39
C ILE A 306 12.91 -11.41 14.04
N PRO A 307 14.15 -10.94 13.75
CA PRO A 307 14.37 -9.57 13.36
C PRO A 307 13.68 -9.29 12.00
N CYS A 308 13.00 -8.15 11.89
CA CYS A 308 12.29 -7.73 10.71
C CYS A 308 12.64 -6.30 10.35
N SER A 309 12.85 -6.04 9.07
CA SER A 309 12.96 -4.68 8.53
C SER A 309 11.79 -4.38 7.59
N PHE A 310 11.08 -3.29 7.86
CA PHE A 310 10.04 -2.79 6.98
C PHE A 310 10.04 -1.27 7.00
N GLN A 311 9.67 -0.68 5.87
CA GLN A 311 9.46 0.76 5.79
C GLN A 311 7.99 1.05 6.13
N GLU A 312 7.74 1.64 7.28
CA GLU A 312 6.44 2.26 7.55
C GLU A 312 6.26 3.45 6.61
N SER A 313 5.39 3.28 5.62
CA SER A 313 4.92 4.39 4.82
C SER A 313 3.63 4.87 5.47
N GLY A 314 3.62 6.01 6.13
CA GLY A 314 2.40 6.66 6.57
C GLY A 314 2.32 7.06 8.04
N ASP A 315 3.10 6.48 8.95
CA ASP A 315 2.94 6.74 10.39
C ASP A 315 3.97 7.72 10.98
N PHE A 316 4.90 8.23 10.17
CA PHE A 316 5.98 9.11 10.63
C PHE A 316 5.47 10.27 11.49
N PHE A 317 4.46 10.99 11.01
CA PHE A 317 3.90 12.15 11.73
C PHE A 317 3.06 11.79 12.95
N HIS A 318 2.55 10.54 13.01
CA HIS A 318 1.72 10.04 14.11
C HIS A 318 2.53 9.35 15.20
N THR A 319 3.83 9.14 14.99
CA THR A 319 4.71 8.63 16.04
C THR A 319 4.84 9.64 17.18
N MET A 320 4.99 9.14 18.40
CA MET A 320 5.03 10.00 19.61
C MET A 320 6.15 11.04 19.51
N GLU A 321 7.36 10.64 19.15
CA GLU A 321 8.54 11.50 19.06
C GLU A 321 8.37 12.62 18.05
N ILE A 322 7.78 12.35 16.89
CA ILE A 322 7.56 13.36 15.83
C ILE A 322 6.38 14.26 16.19
N SER A 323 5.31 13.72 16.74
CA SER A 323 4.16 14.51 17.21
C SER A 323 4.57 15.50 18.32
N VAL A 324 5.40 15.05 19.28
CA VAL A 324 5.94 15.92 20.33
C VAL A 324 6.89 16.98 19.74
N MET A 325 7.77 16.60 18.81
CA MET A 325 8.67 17.55 18.16
C MET A 325 7.92 18.58 17.32
N LEU A 326 6.89 18.17 16.57
CA LEU A 326 6.05 19.08 15.81
C LEU A 326 5.36 20.10 16.75
N SER A 327 4.75 19.59 17.82
CA SER A 327 4.12 20.45 18.86
C SER A 327 5.14 21.40 19.51
N LEU A 328 6.37 20.94 19.75
CA LEU A 328 7.42 21.80 20.32
C LEU A 328 7.86 22.89 19.35
N LEU A 329 8.04 22.59 18.07
CA LEU A 329 8.35 23.59 17.04
C LEU A 329 7.20 24.62 16.90
N GLU A 330 5.95 24.18 17.02
CA GLU A 330 4.77 25.04 16.99
C GLU A 330 4.73 26.04 18.14
N ILE A 331 5.03 25.59 19.36
CA ILE A 331 5.04 26.52 20.52
C ILE A 331 6.29 27.43 20.59
N VAL A 332 7.38 26.99 19.98
CA VAL A 332 8.55 27.84 19.76
C VAL A 332 8.19 29.00 18.82
N ASP A 333 7.44 28.73 17.76
CA ASP A 333 6.91 29.75 16.86
C ASP A 333 5.83 30.61 17.57
N ASN A 334 4.76 29.95 18.04
CA ASN A 334 3.66 30.60 18.73
C ASN A 334 3.23 29.81 19.99
N PRO A 335 3.57 30.27 21.22
CA PRO A 335 3.27 29.55 22.45
C PRO A 335 1.79 29.60 22.87
N ARG A 336 0.96 30.43 22.21
CA ARG A 336 -0.47 30.63 22.53
C ARG A 336 -1.37 29.57 21.84
N GLN A 337 -0.83 28.43 21.51
CA GLN A 337 -1.56 27.30 20.97
C GLN A 337 -1.73 26.26 22.07
N ASP A 338 -2.93 26.16 22.65
CA ASP A 338 -3.19 25.34 23.83
C ASP A 338 -2.90 23.85 23.61
N VAL A 339 -3.36 23.27 22.50
CA VAL A 339 -3.18 21.83 22.21
C VAL A 339 -1.71 21.45 22.08
N PRO A 340 -0.89 22.11 21.24
CA PRO A 340 0.55 21.85 21.18
C PRO A 340 1.25 22.07 22.53
N LEU A 341 0.90 23.14 23.25
CA LEU A 341 1.50 23.44 24.54
C LEU A 341 1.24 22.34 25.57
N ILE A 342 0.00 21.92 25.72
CA ILE A 342 -0.38 20.84 26.64
C ILE A 342 0.28 19.53 26.21
N SER A 343 0.35 19.24 24.91
CA SER A 343 1.03 18.07 24.36
C SER A 343 2.51 18.02 24.77
N VAL A 344 3.22 19.16 24.66
CA VAL A 344 4.63 19.27 25.05
C VAL A 344 4.80 19.11 26.55
N LEU A 345 4.01 19.80 27.36
CA LEU A 345 4.08 19.71 28.83
C LEU A 345 3.83 18.26 29.31
N ARG A 346 2.87 17.57 28.68
CA ARG A 346 2.53 16.16 29.00
C ARG A 346 3.57 15.16 28.51
N SER A 347 4.42 15.56 27.56
CA SER A 347 5.40 14.68 26.93
C SER A 347 6.46 14.17 27.90
N PRO A 348 7.17 13.09 27.57
CA PRO A 348 8.28 12.59 28.36
C PRO A 348 9.43 13.59 28.57
N LEU A 349 9.49 14.67 27.79
CA LEU A 349 10.50 15.71 27.90
C LEU A 349 10.28 16.61 29.13
N PHE A 350 9.02 16.83 29.52
CA PHE A 350 8.66 17.70 30.63
C PHE A 350 7.90 17.00 31.76
N GLY A 351 7.17 15.93 31.48
CA GLY A 351 6.62 14.99 32.46
C GLY A 351 5.47 15.52 33.32
N PHE A 352 4.76 16.60 32.90
CA PHE A 352 3.60 17.07 33.66
C PHE A 352 2.51 16.02 33.72
N THR A 353 1.96 15.78 34.91
CA THR A 353 0.80 14.88 35.10
C THR A 353 -0.48 15.58 34.68
N ALA A 354 -1.55 14.81 34.44
CA ALA A 354 -2.85 15.37 34.14
C ALA A 354 -3.38 16.25 35.29
N ASP A 355 -3.15 15.85 36.54
CA ASP A 355 -3.54 16.60 37.73
C ASP A 355 -2.79 17.93 37.80
N ARG A 356 -1.48 17.91 37.54
CA ARG A 356 -0.67 19.13 37.53
C ARG A 356 -1.12 20.10 36.44
N LEU A 357 -1.48 19.62 35.26
CA LEU A 357 -2.04 20.46 34.19
C LEU A 357 -3.40 21.06 34.60
N ALA A 358 -4.24 20.30 35.31
CA ALA A 358 -5.50 20.81 35.85
C ALA A 358 -5.29 21.89 36.93
N GLU A 359 -4.31 21.70 37.82
CA GLU A 359 -3.92 22.70 38.83
C GLU A 359 -3.50 24.03 38.18
N VAL A 360 -2.62 23.96 37.17
CA VAL A 360 -2.19 25.14 36.40
C VAL A 360 -3.39 25.88 35.78
N ARG A 361 -4.30 25.15 35.17
CA ARG A 361 -5.52 25.74 34.60
C ARG A 361 -6.45 26.32 35.68
N SER A 362 -6.56 25.67 36.83
CA SER A 362 -7.39 26.14 37.94
C SER A 362 -6.88 27.43 38.55
N ALA A 363 -5.58 27.67 38.54
CA ALA A 363 -4.96 28.91 38.99
C ALA A 363 -5.32 30.12 38.09
N ALA A 364 -5.52 29.90 36.81
CA ALA A 364 -5.96 30.90 35.82
C ALA A 364 -7.03 30.30 34.88
N PRO A 365 -8.32 30.33 35.26
CA PRO A 365 -9.39 29.65 34.55
C PRO A 365 -9.72 30.17 33.15
N THR A 366 -9.33 31.40 32.84
CA THR A 366 -9.65 32.11 31.59
C THR A 366 -8.39 32.48 30.82
N GLY A 367 -8.51 32.68 29.52
CA GLY A 367 -7.38 33.01 28.62
C GLY A 367 -6.70 31.74 28.05
N ASP A 368 -5.63 31.96 27.30
CA ASP A 368 -4.82 30.89 26.72
C ASP A 368 -4.11 30.11 27.83
N TYR A 369 -3.83 28.81 27.56
CA TYR A 369 -3.13 27.98 28.54
C TYR A 369 -1.71 28.51 28.86
N TYR A 370 -1.09 29.22 27.91
CA TYR A 370 0.18 29.87 28.10
C TYR A 370 0.12 30.96 29.23
N ASP A 371 -0.99 31.70 29.31
CA ASP A 371 -1.18 32.70 30.39
C ASP A 371 -1.33 31.98 31.74
N ALA A 372 -1.98 30.81 31.78
CA ALA A 372 -2.06 30.00 33.00
C ALA A 372 -0.68 29.48 33.47
N VAL A 373 0.13 28.95 32.55
CA VAL A 373 1.51 28.54 32.85
C VAL A 373 2.37 29.71 33.34
N THR A 374 2.18 30.92 32.76
CA THR A 374 2.93 32.10 33.14
C THR A 374 2.51 32.65 34.53
N ALA A 375 1.23 32.51 34.87
CA ALA A 375 0.69 32.93 36.16
C ALA A 375 1.00 31.94 37.29
N ASP A 376 1.28 30.67 36.97
CA ASP A 376 1.60 29.65 37.94
C ASP A 376 2.96 29.87 38.57
N GLY A 377 3.03 29.80 39.88
CA GLY A 377 4.26 30.06 40.65
C GLY A 377 5.19 28.88 40.83
N GLY A 378 4.83 27.69 40.30
CA GLY A 378 5.57 26.44 40.45
C GLY A 378 6.94 26.47 39.78
N GLU A 379 7.92 25.77 40.33
CA GLU A 379 9.28 25.69 39.77
C GLU A 379 9.27 25.00 38.39
N ASP A 380 8.48 23.98 38.24
CA ASP A 380 8.27 23.25 36.98
C ASP A 380 7.80 24.15 35.81
N CYS A 381 6.83 25.05 36.09
CA CYS A 381 6.38 26.03 35.13
C CYS A 381 7.44 27.06 34.82
N LYS A 382 8.21 27.54 35.84
CA LYS A 382 9.31 28.48 35.63
C LYS A 382 10.43 27.89 34.80
N ASP A 383 10.81 26.66 35.08
CA ASP A 383 11.85 25.95 34.33
C ASP A 383 11.42 25.74 32.86
N PHE A 384 10.17 25.31 32.63
CA PHE A 384 9.62 25.21 31.31
C PHE A 384 9.65 26.54 30.54
N LEU A 385 9.19 27.62 31.16
CA LEU A 385 9.18 28.96 30.54
C LEU A 385 10.59 29.46 30.23
N ALA A 386 11.58 29.20 31.09
CA ALA A 386 12.97 29.55 30.85
C ALA A 386 13.52 28.77 29.61
N ILE A 387 13.26 27.48 29.53
CA ILE A 387 13.63 26.66 28.38
C ILE A 387 12.92 27.14 27.10
N LEU A 388 11.62 27.37 27.16
CA LEU A 388 10.86 27.87 26.01
C LEU A 388 11.37 29.24 25.52
N SER A 389 11.71 30.11 26.44
CA SER A 389 12.31 31.44 26.12
C SER A 389 13.65 31.30 25.39
N ASP A 390 14.52 30.38 25.86
CA ASP A 390 15.81 30.06 25.24
C ASP A 390 15.60 29.52 23.82
N LEU A 391 14.72 28.55 23.64
CA LEU A 391 14.40 27.95 22.32
C LEU A 391 13.80 28.96 21.35
N ARG A 392 12.95 29.88 21.84
CA ARG A 392 12.38 30.98 21.03
C ARG A 392 13.41 31.99 20.58
N GLN A 393 14.38 32.28 21.44
CA GLN A 393 15.50 33.14 21.05
C GLN A 393 16.36 32.44 20.00
N ALA A 394 16.71 31.16 20.22
CA ALA A 394 17.44 30.35 19.25
C ALA A 394 16.72 30.29 17.90
N GLY A 395 15.38 30.14 17.89
CA GLY A 395 14.56 30.10 16.68
C GLY A 395 14.56 31.40 15.86
N ARG A 396 14.95 32.55 16.45
CA ARG A 396 15.12 33.83 15.73
C ARG A 396 16.50 33.94 15.06
N ASP A 397 17.50 33.34 15.69
CA ASP A 397 18.90 33.53 15.33
C ASP A 397 19.49 32.39 14.50
N MET A 398 18.89 31.21 14.55
CA MET A 398 19.39 29.99 13.90
C MET A 398 18.55 29.60 12.68
N SER A 399 19.18 28.87 11.75
CA SER A 399 18.46 28.14 10.72
C SER A 399 17.63 26.99 11.33
N VAL A 400 16.57 26.54 10.65
CA VAL A 400 15.65 25.54 11.18
C VAL A 400 16.36 24.23 11.51
N HIS A 401 17.24 23.76 10.62
CA HIS A 401 18.04 22.56 10.86
C HIS A 401 18.89 22.68 12.14
N ARG A 402 19.56 23.83 12.34
CA ARG A 402 20.34 24.07 13.56
C ARG A 402 19.47 24.19 14.80
N LEU A 403 18.28 24.78 14.68
CA LEU A 403 17.31 24.86 15.78
C LEU A 403 16.85 23.45 16.19
N VAL A 404 16.54 22.57 15.24
CA VAL A 404 16.15 21.17 15.54
C VAL A 404 17.27 20.46 16.31
N TRP A 405 18.52 20.59 15.88
CA TRP A 405 19.66 20.01 16.61
C TRP A 405 19.90 20.68 17.97
N HIS A 406 19.69 21.98 18.07
CA HIS A 406 19.77 22.72 19.38
C HIS A 406 18.74 22.14 20.37
N ILE A 407 17.50 21.94 19.93
CA ILE A 407 16.44 21.30 20.72
C ILE A 407 16.85 19.87 21.13
N TYR A 408 17.37 19.05 20.19
CA TYR A 408 17.81 17.68 20.50
C TYR A 408 18.88 17.66 21.59
N ASN A 409 19.85 18.53 21.51
CA ASN A 409 20.92 18.61 22.51
C ASN A 409 20.45 19.22 23.84
N ARG A 410 19.63 20.27 23.79
CA ARG A 410 19.18 21.01 24.99
C ARG A 410 18.26 20.17 25.88
N LEU A 411 17.40 19.35 25.27
CA LEU A 411 16.41 18.49 25.95
C LEU A 411 16.79 17.01 25.95
N ASN A 412 17.96 16.65 25.43
CA ASN A 412 18.39 15.25 25.27
C ASN A 412 17.32 14.37 24.59
N VAL A 413 16.66 14.92 23.54
CA VAL A 413 15.53 14.28 22.87
C VAL A 413 15.87 12.87 22.36
N LEU A 414 17.05 12.72 21.71
CA LEU A 414 17.53 11.44 21.21
C LEU A 414 17.78 10.41 22.32
N GLY A 415 18.20 10.88 23.51
CA GLY A 415 18.39 10.02 24.67
C GLY A 415 17.07 9.57 25.29
N VAL A 416 16.14 10.51 25.49
CA VAL A 416 14.83 10.22 26.10
C VAL A 416 14.01 9.25 25.24
N PHE A 417 13.81 9.56 23.97
CA PHE A 417 13.02 8.67 23.07
C PHE A 417 13.80 7.40 22.71
N GLY A 418 15.12 7.47 22.65
CA GLY A 418 15.95 6.28 22.37
C GLY A 418 16.03 5.27 23.52
N ALA A 419 15.61 5.64 24.74
CA ALA A 419 15.52 4.74 25.88
C ALA A 419 14.15 4.05 26.02
N MET A 420 13.19 4.40 25.17
CA MET A 420 11.85 3.79 25.12
C MET A 420 11.84 2.54 24.26
N ASP A 421 10.72 1.81 24.30
CA ASP A 421 10.45 0.71 23.37
C ASP A 421 10.62 1.20 21.93
N ASP A 422 11.26 0.39 21.09
CA ASP A 422 11.63 0.73 19.71
C ASP A 422 12.56 1.96 19.59
N GLY A 423 13.39 2.21 20.59
CA GLY A 423 14.23 3.40 20.69
C GLY A 423 15.16 3.64 19.50
N ALA A 424 15.61 2.59 18.80
CA ALA A 424 16.39 2.72 17.57
C ALA A 424 15.57 3.37 16.45
N ALA A 425 14.34 2.88 16.20
CA ALA A 425 13.43 3.43 15.19
C ALA A 425 13.03 4.88 15.53
N ARG A 426 12.78 5.18 16.81
CA ARG A 426 12.48 6.56 17.26
C ARG A 426 13.62 7.53 17.01
N ARG A 427 14.87 7.09 17.23
CA ARG A 427 16.05 7.91 16.88
C ARG A 427 16.15 8.18 15.39
N GLU A 428 15.88 7.16 14.56
CA GLU A 428 15.88 7.32 13.10
C GLU A 428 14.82 8.31 12.63
N ASN A 429 13.61 8.25 13.18
CA ASN A 429 12.55 9.23 12.89
C ASN A 429 12.99 10.66 13.23
N LEU A 430 13.62 10.86 14.40
CA LEU A 430 14.15 12.17 14.80
C LEU A 430 15.27 12.63 13.86
N ILE A 431 16.18 11.76 13.46
CA ILE A 431 17.21 12.07 12.48
C ILE A 431 16.59 12.43 11.13
N ALA A 432 15.58 11.68 10.68
CA ALA A 432 14.85 11.98 9.45
C ALA A 432 14.17 13.37 9.49
N LEU A 433 13.61 13.77 10.63
CA LEU A 433 13.06 15.11 10.81
C LEU A 433 14.13 16.19 10.63
N SER A 434 15.33 15.99 11.19
CA SER A 434 16.43 16.93 11.04
C SER A 434 16.93 17.03 9.60
N GLN A 435 16.99 15.90 8.87
CA GLN A 435 17.34 15.87 7.45
C GLN A 435 16.27 16.55 6.59
N HIS A 436 14.99 16.44 6.99
CA HIS A 436 13.91 17.15 6.33
C HIS A 436 14.04 18.66 6.49
N ALA A 437 14.43 19.13 7.68
CA ALA A 437 14.72 20.54 7.92
C ALA A 437 15.91 21.04 7.08
N GLU A 438 16.97 20.23 6.94
CA GLU A 438 18.11 20.55 6.08
C GLU A 438 17.70 20.65 4.60
N LYS A 439 16.90 19.70 4.13
CA LYS A 439 16.38 19.68 2.76
C LYS A 439 15.45 20.88 2.49
N PHE A 440 14.61 21.26 3.46
CA PHE A 440 13.78 22.46 3.38
C PHE A 440 14.63 23.72 3.13
N GLU A 441 15.72 23.87 3.87
CA GLU A 441 16.62 25.03 3.72
C GLU A 441 17.45 24.97 2.43
N SER A 442 17.90 23.79 2.01
CA SER A 442 18.65 23.62 0.76
C SER A 442 17.78 23.94 -0.47
N ASN A 443 16.46 23.76 -0.37
CA ASN A 443 15.50 24.15 -1.41
C ASN A 443 15.19 25.67 -1.42
N GLY A 444 15.93 26.47 -0.59
CA GLY A 444 15.79 27.92 -0.55
C GLY A 444 14.70 28.46 0.37
N TYR A 445 13.97 27.59 1.07
CA TYR A 445 12.97 28.03 2.06
C TYR A 445 13.66 28.40 3.37
N ARG A 446 13.06 29.33 4.11
CA ARG A 446 13.63 29.81 5.40
C ARG A 446 12.52 30.13 6.40
N GLY A 447 12.88 30.02 7.68
CA GLY A 447 12.06 30.43 8.82
C GLY A 447 11.21 29.28 9.39
N LEU A 448 11.10 29.32 10.73
CA LEU A 448 10.40 28.28 11.50
C LEU A 448 8.92 28.17 11.13
N PHE A 449 8.23 29.30 10.99
CA PHE A 449 6.81 29.33 10.60
C PHE A 449 6.54 28.64 9.28
N ALA A 450 7.37 28.90 8.25
CA ALA A 450 7.22 28.27 6.95
C ALA A 450 7.46 26.74 7.02
N PHE A 451 8.44 26.31 7.82
CA PHE A 451 8.74 24.91 8.03
C PHE A 451 7.60 24.18 8.76
N VAL A 452 7.09 24.74 9.85
CA VAL A 452 5.94 24.20 10.60
C VAL A 452 4.69 24.10 9.69
N THR A 453 4.45 25.14 8.88
CA THR A 453 3.32 25.13 7.92
C THR A 453 3.47 24.02 6.88
N GLN A 454 4.69 23.80 6.38
CA GLN A 454 4.96 22.70 5.45
C GLN A 454 4.73 21.33 6.11
N LEU A 455 5.25 21.10 7.32
CA LEU A 455 5.05 19.85 8.05
C LEU A 455 3.57 19.58 8.30
N ARG A 456 2.77 20.58 8.64
CA ARG A 456 1.32 20.44 8.80
C ARG A 456 0.63 20.05 7.50
N ARG A 457 1.02 20.63 6.36
CA ARG A 457 0.48 20.25 5.05
C ARG A 457 0.82 18.80 4.69
N LEU A 458 2.05 18.38 4.95
CA LEU A 458 2.46 16.99 4.72
C LEU A 458 1.67 16.00 5.61
N LEU A 459 1.43 16.38 6.87
CA LEU A 459 0.58 15.61 7.79
C LEU A 459 -0.87 15.51 7.28
N GLU A 460 -1.46 16.62 6.81
CA GLU A 460 -2.82 16.65 6.27
C GLU A 460 -2.98 15.84 4.98
N GLN A 461 -1.90 15.70 4.21
CA GLN A 461 -1.85 14.95 2.96
C GLN A 461 -1.41 13.48 3.14
N ASP A 462 -1.11 13.07 4.37
CA ASP A 462 -0.54 11.75 4.70
C ASP A 462 0.73 11.42 3.90
N GLN A 463 1.51 12.45 3.57
CA GLN A 463 2.77 12.36 2.83
C GLN A 463 3.95 12.39 3.80
N ALA A 464 4.29 11.23 4.36
CA ALA A 464 5.46 11.11 5.22
C ALA A 464 6.76 11.36 4.42
N PRO A 465 7.74 12.08 5.00
CA PRO A 465 9.09 12.13 4.46
C PRO A 465 9.63 10.70 4.31
N ALA A 466 10.31 10.41 3.19
CA ALA A 466 10.97 9.13 3.03
C ALA A 466 12.02 8.97 4.14
N THR A 467 11.73 8.19 5.15
CA THR A 467 12.73 7.77 6.12
C THR A 467 13.66 6.78 5.42
N ARG A 468 14.96 7.06 5.41
CA ARG A 468 15.93 6.01 5.13
C ARG A 468 15.93 5.11 6.36
N GLY A 469 15.15 4.04 6.30
CA GLY A 469 15.38 2.93 7.21
C GLY A 469 16.83 2.48 7.08
N PRO A 470 17.42 1.85 8.10
CA PRO A 470 18.78 1.37 8.02
C PRO A 470 18.94 0.56 6.75
N ALA A 471 19.83 0.99 5.87
CA ALA A 471 20.04 0.43 4.53
C ALA A 471 20.44 -1.05 4.58
N GLU A 472 20.70 -1.61 5.77
CA GLU A 472 21.12 -2.98 6.05
C GLU A 472 20.63 -3.43 7.44
N ALA A 473 19.35 -3.26 7.76
CA ALA A 473 18.85 -3.94 8.95
C ALA A 473 18.89 -5.46 8.67
N ALA A 474 19.77 -6.15 9.40
CA ALA A 474 19.83 -7.60 9.38
C ALA A 474 18.48 -8.16 9.82
N GLY A 475 17.77 -8.87 8.93
CA GLY A 475 16.47 -9.45 9.26
C GLY A 475 15.60 -9.78 8.06
N VAL A 476 14.43 -10.34 8.35
CA VAL A 476 13.39 -10.61 7.35
C VAL A 476 12.89 -9.29 6.77
N ARG A 477 12.89 -9.17 5.45
CA ARG A 477 12.42 -7.96 4.77
C ARG A 477 10.92 -8.05 4.46
N LEU A 478 10.17 -6.99 4.78
CA LEU A 478 8.77 -6.87 4.40
C LEU A 478 8.61 -5.69 3.45
N MET A 479 8.10 -5.94 2.25
CA MET A 479 7.97 -4.90 1.22
C MET A 479 6.83 -5.16 0.25
N SER A 480 6.46 -4.14 -0.55
CA SER A 480 5.51 -4.32 -1.64
C SER A 480 6.14 -5.06 -2.82
N ILE A 481 5.31 -5.74 -3.61
CA ILE A 481 5.73 -6.41 -4.85
C ILE A 481 6.41 -5.40 -5.79
N HIS A 482 5.92 -4.16 -5.91
CA HIS A 482 6.53 -3.12 -6.73
C HIS A 482 7.97 -2.79 -6.33
N LYS A 483 8.25 -2.71 -5.02
CA LYS A 483 9.62 -2.46 -4.52
C LYS A 483 10.56 -3.64 -4.75
N SER A 484 10.03 -4.84 -4.98
CA SER A 484 10.83 -6.04 -5.24
C SER A 484 11.26 -6.17 -6.71
N LYS A 485 10.71 -5.36 -7.63
CA LYS A 485 11.11 -5.39 -9.04
C LYS A 485 12.60 -5.09 -9.16
N GLY A 486 13.30 -5.86 -10.00
CA GLY A 486 14.76 -5.79 -10.13
C GLY A 486 15.56 -6.50 -9.03
N LEU A 487 14.91 -6.89 -7.91
CA LEU A 487 15.54 -7.64 -6.82
C LEU A 487 15.27 -9.14 -6.94
N GLU A 488 16.06 -9.92 -6.21
CA GLU A 488 15.91 -11.38 -6.11
C GLU A 488 16.23 -11.85 -4.68
N PHE A 489 15.55 -12.90 -4.23
CA PHE A 489 15.67 -13.37 -2.86
C PHE A 489 15.73 -14.90 -2.83
N PRO A 490 16.52 -15.50 -1.93
CA PRO A 490 16.51 -16.95 -1.76
C PRO A 490 15.13 -17.51 -1.46
N ILE A 491 14.42 -16.94 -0.50
CA ILE A 491 13.10 -17.40 -0.02
C ILE A 491 12.11 -16.26 -0.10
N VAL A 492 11.02 -16.45 -0.81
CA VAL A 492 9.92 -15.47 -0.93
C VAL A 492 8.66 -16.05 -0.34
N ILE A 493 8.05 -15.29 0.56
CA ILE A 493 6.70 -15.53 1.09
C ILE A 493 5.79 -14.46 0.50
N LEU A 494 4.87 -14.85 -0.37
CA LEU A 494 3.85 -13.96 -0.92
C LEU A 494 2.61 -14.10 -0.06
N ALA A 495 2.35 -13.08 0.74
CA ALA A 495 1.26 -13.02 1.70
C ALA A 495 0.17 -12.04 1.27
N ASP A 496 -0.98 -12.08 1.96
CA ASP A 496 -2.12 -11.21 1.71
C ASP A 496 -2.70 -11.38 0.31
N LEU A 497 -2.78 -12.62 -0.17
CA LEU A 497 -3.32 -12.94 -1.49
C LEU A 497 -4.81 -12.60 -1.64
N ASP A 498 -5.58 -12.52 -0.54
CA ASP A 498 -6.99 -12.07 -0.53
C ASP A 498 -7.12 -10.53 -0.51
N HIS A 499 -6.07 -9.79 -0.85
CA HIS A 499 -6.17 -8.35 -1.05
C HIS A 499 -7.00 -8.03 -2.30
N ALA A 500 -8.13 -7.34 -2.10
CA ALA A 500 -9.02 -6.99 -3.20
C ALA A 500 -8.37 -5.95 -4.12
N PHE A 501 -8.54 -6.12 -5.43
CA PHE A 501 -8.09 -5.15 -6.42
C PHE A 501 -8.76 -3.79 -6.20
N SER A 502 -7.99 -2.70 -6.29
CA SER A 502 -8.50 -1.34 -6.09
C SER A 502 -9.55 -0.96 -7.13
N ARG A 503 -10.57 -0.24 -6.68
CA ARG A 503 -11.60 0.35 -7.53
C ARG A 503 -11.64 1.88 -7.43
N GLN A 504 -10.71 2.48 -6.68
CA GLN A 504 -10.70 3.92 -6.42
C GLN A 504 -10.56 4.74 -7.70
N ASP A 505 -9.83 4.24 -8.69
CA ASP A 505 -9.62 4.91 -9.97
C ASP A 505 -10.92 5.14 -10.75
N PHE A 506 -11.98 4.36 -10.46
CA PHE A 506 -13.28 4.46 -11.12
C PHE A 506 -14.26 5.43 -10.45
N ASP A 507 -13.96 5.92 -9.25
CA ASP A 507 -14.88 6.76 -8.46
C ASP A 507 -14.74 8.26 -8.75
N THR A 508 -13.76 8.66 -9.57
CA THR A 508 -13.55 10.06 -9.97
C THR A 508 -14.74 10.59 -10.76
N PRO A 509 -15.08 11.90 -10.67
CA PRO A 509 -16.17 12.48 -11.44
C PRO A 509 -16.00 12.36 -12.96
N VAL A 510 -14.76 12.46 -13.46
CA VAL A 510 -14.38 12.31 -14.86
C VAL A 510 -13.29 11.25 -14.94
N LEU A 511 -13.48 10.23 -15.78
CA LEU A 511 -12.44 9.28 -16.15
C LEU A 511 -11.65 9.83 -17.33
N VAL A 512 -10.36 9.56 -17.37
CA VAL A 512 -9.46 9.98 -18.45
C VAL A 512 -8.77 8.74 -19.01
N HIS A 513 -8.76 8.63 -20.35
CA HIS A 513 -8.02 7.57 -21.04
C HIS A 513 -7.29 8.17 -22.26
N PRO A 514 -6.01 7.85 -22.51
CA PRO A 514 -5.22 8.44 -23.60
C PRO A 514 -5.90 8.30 -24.96
N ASP A 515 -6.41 7.12 -25.31
CA ASP A 515 -7.00 6.85 -26.62
C ASP A 515 -8.49 7.18 -26.71
N MET A 516 -9.21 7.20 -25.59
CA MET A 516 -10.68 7.35 -25.58
C MET A 516 -11.15 8.71 -25.06
N GLY A 517 -10.23 9.55 -24.54
CA GLY A 517 -10.53 10.90 -24.05
C GLY A 517 -11.19 10.92 -22.67
N LEU A 518 -12.25 11.72 -22.52
CA LEU A 518 -12.90 12.01 -21.24
C LEU A 518 -14.22 11.25 -21.08
N GLY A 519 -14.40 10.62 -19.93
CA GLY A 519 -15.61 9.91 -19.52
C GLY A 519 -16.28 10.57 -18.31
N PRO A 520 -17.07 11.64 -18.49
CA PRO A 520 -17.76 12.30 -17.38
C PRO A 520 -19.00 11.55 -16.92
N LYS A 521 -19.46 11.85 -15.69
CA LYS A 521 -20.83 11.58 -15.26
C LYS A 521 -21.74 12.71 -15.75
N ARG A 522 -22.95 12.37 -16.21
CA ARG A 522 -24.02 13.35 -16.44
C ARG A 522 -24.58 13.77 -15.09
N ILE A 523 -24.61 15.08 -14.84
CA ILE A 523 -25.21 15.67 -13.64
C ILE A 523 -26.38 16.54 -14.09
N ASP A 524 -27.60 16.19 -13.69
CA ASP A 524 -28.81 16.98 -13.88
C ASP A 524 -29.11 17.71 -12.55
N LEU A 525 -28.86 19.01 -12.55
CA LEU A 525 -29.04 19.85 -11.35
C LEU A 525 -30.52 20.11 -11.02
N GLU A 526 -31.41 20.07 -12.02
CA GLU A 526 -32.84 20.30 -11.82
C GLU A 526 -33.49 19.09 -11.15
N ARG A 527 -33.17 17.89 -11.65
CA ARG A 527 -33.69 16.62 -11.11
C ARG A 527 -32.85 16.10 -9.93
N LYS A 528 -31.67 16.68 -9.66
CA LYS A 528 -30.70 16.26 -8.64
C LYS A 528 -30.29 14.80 -8.77
N ILE A 529 -30.06 14.35 -10.00
CA ILE A 529 -29.57 13.01 -10.32
C ILE A 529 -28.20 13.07 -10.98
N GLN A 530 -27.43 12.01 -10.82
CA GLN A 530 -26.20 11.78 -11.58
C GLN A 530 -26.14 10.33 -12.06
N TYR A 531 -25.62 10.14 -13.27
CA TYR A 531 -25.43 8.82 -13.85
C TYR A 531 -24.25 8.81 -14.82
N PRO A 532 -23.65 7.64 -15.10
CA PRO A 532 -22.53 7.53 -16.02
C PRO A 532 -23.00 7.77 -17.47
N THR A 533 -22.26 8.53 -18.25
CA THR A 533 -22.44 8.60 -19.70
C THR A 533 -21.95 7.29 -20.37
N LEU A 534 -22.38 7.03 -21.60
CA LEU A 534 -21.90 5.87 -22.37
C LEU A 534 -20.37 5.91 -22.55
N ALA A 535 -19.80 7.10 -22.82
CA ALA A 535 -18.35 7.31 -22.91
C ALA A 535 -17.65 6.88 -21.61
N ARG A 536 -18.23 7.25 -20.46
CA ARG A 536 -17.68 6.82 -19.15
C ARG A 536 -17.72 5.30 -18.99
N LEU A 537 -18.81 4.64 -19.35
CA LEU A 537 -18.94 3.19 -19.23
C LEU A 537 -17.91 2.46 -20.11
N ALA A 538 -17.70 2.95 -21.33
CA ALA A 538 -16.69 2.41 -22.24
C ALA A 538 -15.28 2.57 -21.71
N ILE A 539 -14.92 3.77 -21.23
CA ILE A 539 -13.61 4.04 -20.63
C ILE A 539 -13.40 3.20 -19.34
N GLN A 540 -14.45 3.08 -18.53
CA GLN A 540 -14.39 2.27 -17.30
C GLN A 540 -14.10 0.79 -17.57
N GLU A 541 -14.72 0.21 -18.60
CA GLU A 541 -14.47 -1.18 -18.98
C GLU A 541 -13.06 -1.35 -19.56
N LYS A 542 -12.58 -0.40 -20.36
CA LYS A 542 -11.21 -0.41 -20.89
C LYS A 542 -10.19 -0.34 -19.76
N LEU A 543 -10.30 0.65 -18.87
CA LEU A 543 -9.41 0.81 -17.70
C LEU A 543 -9.46 -0.42 -16.78
N ARG A 544 -10.65 -1.03 -16.61
CA ARG A 544 -10.79 -2.25 -15.80
C ARG A 544 -9.96 -3.40 -16.35
N ARG A 545 -10.02 -3.64 -17.67
CA ARG A 545 -9.22 -4.71 -18.31
C ARG A 545 -7.73 -4.43 -18.19
N GLU A 546 -7.32 -3.21 -18.42
CA GLU A 546 -5.94 -2.77 -18.31
C GLU A 546 -5.39 -2.89 -16.89
N ASN A 547 -6.19 -2.54 -15.87
CA ASN A 547 -5.81 -2.73 -14.47
C ASN A 547 -5.69 -4.22 -14.11
N LEU A 548 -6.59 -5.09 -14.61
CA LEU A 548 -6.47 -6.53 -14.39
C LEU A 548 -5.23 -7.12 -15.08
N ALA A 549 -4.90 -6.66 -16.28
CA ALA A 549 -3.67 -7.05 -16.96
C ALA A 549 -2.41 -6.65 -16.15
N GLU A 550 -2.40 -5.44 -15.55
CA GLU A 550 -1.32 -5.03 -14.67
C GLU A 550 -1.25 -5.87 -13.40
N GLU A 551 -2.38 -6.20 -12.76
CA GLU A 551 -2.40 -7.07 -11.57
C GLU A 551 -1.87 -8.49 -11.89
N GLN A 552 -2.14 -9.05 -13.08
CA GLN A 552 -1.53 -10.31 -13.53
C GLN A 552 -0.01 -10.18 -13.64
N ARG A 553 0.50 -9.09 -14.22
CA ARG A 553 1.94 -8.83 -14.30
C ARG A 553 2.57 -8.63 -12.92
N ILE A 554 1.84 -8.01 -11.97
CA ILE A 554 2.29 -7.88 -10.57
C ILE A 554 2.44 -9.25 -9.92
N LEU A 555 1.49 -10.17 -10.13
CA LEU A 555 1.60 -11.55 -9.66
C LEU A 555 2.81 -12.26 -10.31
N TYR A 556 3.02 -12.06 -11.62
CA TYR A 556 4.18 -12.62 -12.34
C TYR A 556 5.52 -12.13 -11.75
N VAL A 557 5.63 -10.83 -11.52
CA VAL A 557 6.81 -10.25 -10.86
C VAL A 557 7.04 -10.90 -9.50
N ALA A 558 6.00 -11.04 -8.67
CA ALA A 558 6.13 -11.65 -7.34
C ALA A 558 6.61 -13.10 -7.40
N MET A 559 6.02 -13.93 -8.30
CA MET A 559 6.36 -15.35 -8.43
C MET A 559 7.73 -15.60 -9.08
N THR A 560 8.31 -14.59 -9.74
CA THR A 560 9.66 -14.68 -10.36
C THR A 560 10.77 -14.08 -9.51
N ARG A 561 10.50 -13.61 -8.27
CA ARG A 561 11.55 -13.10 -7.35
C ARG A 561 12.31 -14.20 -6.61
N PRO A 562 11.70 -15.35 -6.26
CA PRO A 562 12.40 -16.38 -5.49
C PRO A 562 13.47 -17.10 -6.30
N LYS A 563 14.56 -17.50 -5.59
CA LYS A 563 15.64 -18.34 -6.11
C LYS A 563 15.44 -19.80 -5.70
N GLU A 564 15.19 -20.05 -4.41
CA GLU A 564 15.19 -21.38 -3.77
C GLU A 564 13.79 -21.86 -3.40
N LYS A 565 12.94 -20.97 -2.85
CA LYS A 565 11.65 -21.35 -2.29
C LYS A 565 10.61 -20.26 -2.47
N LEU A 566 9.43 -20.67 -2.92
CA LEU A 566 8.24 -19.84 -3.00
C LEU A 566 7.17 -20.39 -2.05
N ILE A 567 6.62 -19.53 -1.20
CA ILE A 567 5.54 -19.84 -0.27
C ILE A 567 4.43 -18.83 -0.52
N LEU A 568 3.25 -19.32 -0.90
CA LEU A 568 2.05 -18.54 -1.14
C LEU A 568 1.13 -18.71 0.06
N VAL A 569 0.65 -17.60 0.64
CA VAL A 569 -0.23 -17.63 1.81
C VAL A 569 -1.48 -16.82 1.53
N ASP A 570 -2.62 -17.45 1.74
CA ASP A 570 -3.93 -16.85 1.59
C ASP A 570 -4.76 -17.10 2.85
N ALA A 571 -5.47 -16.07 3.34
CA ALA A 571 -6.33 -16.18 4.49
C ALA A 571 -7.75 -15.72 4.13
N LEU A 572 -8.73 -16.59 4.26
CA LEU A 572 -10.09 -16.32 3.80
C LEU A 572 -11.12 -16.40 4.93
N TYR A 573 -11.95 -15.36 5.05
CA TYR A 573 -13.23 -15.52 5.74
C TYR A 573 -14.18 -16.36 4.89
N ASN A 574 -14.88 -17.31 5.50
CA ASN A 574 -15.78 -18.23 4.79
C ASN A 574 -15.06 -18.97 3.63
N ALA A 575 -13.91 -19.57 3.93
CA ALA A 575 -13.07 -20.28 2.97
C ALA A 575 -13.88 -21.34 2.18
N THR A 576 -14.74 -22.14 2.85
CA THR A 576 -15.61 -23.13 2.22
C THR A 576 -16.48 -22.53 1.12
N GLY A 577 -17.21 -21.45 1.41
CA GLY A 577 -18.09 -20.81 0.41
C GLY A 577 -17.31 -20.14 -0.73
N ARG A 578 -16.08 -19.66 -0.47
CA ARG A 578 -15.22 -19.13 -1.53
C ARG A 578 -14.70 -20.23 -2.42
N LEU A 579 -14.18 -21.31 -1.84
CA LEU A 579 -13.67 -22.46 -2.58
C LEU A 579 -14.77 -23.14 -3.41
N GLN A 580 -16.00 -23.25 -2.89
CA GLN A 580 -17.15 -23.79 -3.67
C GLN A 580 -17.40 -22.96 -4.93
N LYS A 581 -17.36 -21.63 -4.83
CA LYS A 581 -17.56 -20.74 -5.98
C LYS A 581 -16.44 -20.87 -7.01
N LEU A 582 -15.19 -20.92 -6.56
CA LEU A 582 -14.04 -21.08 -7.46
C LEU A 582 -14.00 -22.47 -8.09
N ALA A 583 -14.26 -23.53 -7.31
CA ALA A 583 -14.28 -24.92 -7.81
C ALA A 583 -15.34 -25.14 -8.90
N ALA A 584 -16.47 -24.43 -8.83
CA ALA A 584 -17.52 -24.52 -9.83
C ALA A 584 -17.13 -24.00 -11.22
N VAL A 585 -16.05 -23.19 -11.30
CA VAL A 585 -15.56 -22.55 -12.54
C VAL A 585 -14.08 -22.83 -12.77
N ALA A 586 -13.45 -23.64 -11.92
CA ALA A 586 -12.05 -24.03 -12.06
C ALA A 586 -11.84 -24.86 -13.32
N ALA A 587 -10.83 -24.52 -14.08
CA ALA A 587 -10.46 -25.20 -15.33
C ALA A 587 -8.96 -25.00 -15.62
N CYS A 588 -8.42 -25.82 -16.49
CA CYS A 588 -7.06 -25.70 -17.02
C CYS A 588 -7.10 -25.90 -18.55
N PRO A 589 -7.01 -24.82 -19.37
CA PRO A 589 -6.87 -23.40 -18.97
C PRO A 589 -8.18 -22.80 -18.41
N VAL A 590 -8.04 -21.70 -17.64
CA VAL A 590 -9.15 -20.93 -17.12
C VAL A 590 -9.70 -20.02 -18.23
N LEU A 591 -11.02 -19.94 -18.35
CA LEU A 591 -11.65 -19.05 -19.34
C LEU A 591 -11.34 -17.58 -19.03
N PRO A 592 -11.05 -16.73 -20.04
CA PRO A 592 -10.73 -15.30 -19.85
C PRO A 592 -11.79 -14.54 -19.03
N GLU A 593 -13.08 -14.84 -19.27
CA GLU A 593 -14.18 -14.22 -18.52
C GLU A 593 -14.16 -14.60 -17.03
N THR A 594 -13.75 -15.84 -16.73
CA THR A 594 -13.60 -16.30 -15.34
C THR A 594 -12.43 -15.59 -14.66
N VAL A 595 -11.33 -15.40 -15.36
CA VAL A 595 -10.17 -14.62 -14.88
C VAL A 595 -10.59 -13.17 -14.62
N ALA A 596 -11.39 -12.56 -15.52
CA ALA A 596 -11.91 -11.19 -15.39
C ALA A 596 -12.83 -10.99 -14.18
N GLU A 597 -13.48 -12.03 -13.69
CA GLU A 597 -14.31 -12.02 -12.47
C GLU A 597 -13.48 -12.14 -11.18
N GLY A 598 -12.22 -12.52 -11.28
CA GLY A 598 -11.27 -12.59 -10.17
C GLY A 598 -11.16 -11.25 -9.44
N ARG A 599 -11.10 -11.28 -8.13
CA ARG A 599 -11.08 -10.09 -7.28
C ARG A 599 -9.77 -9.91 -6.53
N THR A 600 -8.98 -10.96 -6.47
CA THR A 600 -7.75 -11.03 -5.67
C THR A 600 -6.70 -11.87 -6.41
N LEU A 601 -5.44 -11.70 -6.05
CA LEU A 601 -4.37 -12.57 -6.57
C LEU A 601 -4.59 -14.03 -6.17
N GLY A 602 -5.15 -14.28 -4.97
CA GLY A 602 -5.50 -15.61 -4.48
C GLY A 602 -6.51 -16.33 -5.37
N ASP A 603 -7.51 -15.62 -5.91
CA ASP A 603 -8.48 -16.22 -6.85
C ASP A 603 -7.78 -16.78 -8.10
N TRP A 604 -6.86 -16.01 -8.67
CA TRP A 604 -6.14 -16.41 -9.88
C TRP A 604 -5.19 -17.58 -9.66
N VAL A 605 -4.61 -17.69 -8.47
CA VAL A 605 -3.82 -18.88 -8.10
C VAL A 605 -4.71 -20.07 -7.84
N LEU A 606 -5.82 -19.91 -7.12
CA LEU A 606 -6.73 -21.01 -6.74
C LEU A 606 -7.47 -21.61 -7.93
N LEU A 607 -7.85 -20.80 -8.95
CA LEU A 607 -8.62 -21.27 -10.09
C LEU A 607 -7.96 -22.46 -10.81
N PRO A 608 -6.71 -22.38 -11.31
CA PRO A 608 -6.04 -23.54 -11.89
C PRO A 608 -5.56 -24.53 -10.84
N LEU A 609 -5.14 -24.08 -9.63
CA LEU A 609 -4.60 -24.95 -8.60
C LEU A 609 -5.64 -25.98 -8.11
N LEU A 610 -6.92 -25.63 -8.05
CA LEU A 610 -8.00 -26.54 -7.68
C LEU A 610 -8.11 -27.74 -8.62
N CYS A 611 -7.65 -27.63 -9.88
CA CYS A 611 -7.62 -28.74 -10.82
C CYS A 611 -6.46 -29.72 -10.57
N ARG A 612 -5.48 -29.37 -9.72
CA ARG A 612 -4.33 -30.24 -9.43
C ARG A 612 -4.63 -31.30 -8.37
N PRO A 613 -4.01 -32.48 -8.47
CA PRO A 613 -4.13 -33.53 -7.44
C PRO A 613 -3.79 -33.06 -6.03
N GLU A 614 -2.75 -32.22 -5.90
CA GLU A 614 -2.24 -31.69 -4.63
C GLU A 614 -3.27 -30.81 -3.89
N ALA A 615 -4.23 -30.23 -4.60
CA ALA A 615 -5.30 -29.43 -4.01
C ALA A 615 -6.47 -30.27 -3.45
N ALA A 616 -6.30 -31.59 -3.29
CA ALA A 616 -7.32 -32.45 -2.68
C ALA A 616 -7.85 -31.94 -1.32
N PRO A 617 -7.02 -31.39 -0.39
CA PRO A 617 -7.53 -30.84 0.87
C PRO A 617 -8.50 -29.67 0.66
N LEU A 618 -8.25 -28.80 -0.33
CA LEU A 618 -9.11 -27.64 -0.63
C LEU A 618 -10.43 -28.10 -1.25
N ARG A 619 -10.41 -29.08 -2.17
CA ARG A 619 -11.63 -29.66 -2.75
C ARG A 619 -12.46 -30.39 -1.70
N ALA A 620 -11.82 -31.09 -0.75
CA ALA A 620 -12.53 -31.74 0.34
C ALA A 620 -13.27 -30.70 1.22
N MET A 621 -12.64 -29.56 1.51
CA MET A 621 -13.27 -28.45 2.24
C MET A 621 -14.42 -27.82 1.45
N ALA A 622 -14.29 -27.74 0.13
CA ALA A 622 -15.32 -27.22 -0.77
C ALA A 622 -16.49 -28.21 -0.95
N GLU A 623 -16.36 -29.46 -0.51
CA GLU A 623 -17.32 -30.56 -0.78
C GLU A 623 -17.64 -30.70 -2.28
N THR A 624 -16.64 -30.44 -3.14
CA THR A 624 -16.81 -30.40 -4.59
C THR A 624 -15.78 -31.29 -5.26
N GLU A 625 -16.25 -32.07 -6.22
CA GLU A 625 -15.39 -32.82 -7.15
C GLU A 625 -15.24 -32.02 -8.45
N ILE A 626 -14.04 -32.03 -9.02
CA ILE A 626 -13.75 -31.42 -10.32
C ILE A 626 -13.63 -32.52 -11.36
N ASP A 627 -14.38 -32.41 -12.46
CA ASP A 627 -14.50 -33.46 -13.47
C ASP A 627 -13.19 -33.69 -14.25
N GLN A 628 -12.35 -32.69 -14.40
CA GLN A 628 -11.07 -32.76 -15.09
C GLN A 628 -9.93 -32.35 -14.18
N LEU A 629 -9.18 -33.30 -13.66
CA LEU A 629 -7.94 -33.05 -12.97
C LEU A 629 -6.80 -32.82 -13.97
N TYR A 630 -5.98 -31.84 -13.72
CA TYR A 630 -4.72 -31.64 -14.45
C TYR A 630 -3.76 -32.82 -14.15
N ILE A 631 -3.36 -33.53 -15.16
CA ILE A 631 -2.39 -34.64 -15.06
C ILE A 631 -1.10 -34.14 -15.73
N GLY A 632 -0.27 -33.39 -15.01
CA GLY A 632 1.08 -33.04 -15.42
C GLY A 632 2.11 -33.95 -14.76
N GLU A 633 3.27 -34.09 -15.37
CA GLU A 633 4.41 -34.83 -14.79
C GLU A 633 5.13 -34.06 -13.69
N ASP A 634 4.90 -32.72 -13.60
CA ASP A 634 5.53 -31.84 -12.64
C ASP A 634 4.97 -32.03 -11.22
N ARG A 635 5.87 -32.13 -10.24
CA ARG A 635 5.54 -32.18 -8.80
C ARG A 635 5.96 -30.88 -8.13
N SER A 636 5.61 -29.75 -8.75
CA SER A 636 6.07 -28.42 -8.33
C SER A 636 5.29 -27.82 -7.17
N TRP A 637 4.18 -28.45 -6.73
CA TRP A 637 3.28 -27.90 -5.72
C TRP A 637 3.11 -28.77 -4.48
N GLN A 638 2.95 -28.09 -3.33
CA GLN A 638 2.42 -28.63 -2.08
C GLN A 638 1.29 -27.70 -1.59
N VAL A 639 0.17 -28.28 -1.17
CA VAL A 639 -1.02 -27.53 -0.77
C VAL A 639 -1.45 -27.91 0.65
N PHE A 640 -1.62 -26.91 1.49
CA PHE A 640 -1.94 -27.06 2.91
C PHE A 640 -3.17 -26.24 3.30
N LEU A 641 -3.95 -26.78 4.22
CA LEU A 641 -5.10 -26.14 4.81
C LEU A 641 -4.86 -25.97 6.31
N HIS A 642 -5.14 -24.77 6.83
CA HIS A 642 -4.97 -24.40 8.25
C HIS A 642 -6.26 -23.80 8.79
N ASP A 643 -6.44 -23.90 10.11
CA ASP A 643 -7.47 -23.18 10.84
C ASP A 643 -6.85 -21.96 11.54
N SER A 644 -7.51 -20.82 11.48
CA SER A 644 -7.06 -19.59 12.15
C SER A 644 -6.95 -19.74 13.67
N GLU A 645 -7.70 -20.66 14.27
CA GLU A 645 -7.67 -20.95 15.71
C GLU A 645 -6.34 -21.58 16.17
N ASP A 646 -5.62 -22.25 15.25
CA ASP A 646 -4.27 -22.79 15.53
C ASP A 646 -3.25 -21.67 15.82
N TYR A 647 -3.57 -20.45 15.38
CA TYR A 647 -2.74 -19.25 15.52
C TYR A 647 -3.29 -18.23 16.51
N ARG A 648 -4.19 -18.67 17.42
CA ARG A 648 -4.67 -17.88 18.54
C ARG A 648 -3.52 -17.66 19.55
N GLU A 649 -3.51 -16.49 20.19
CA GLU A 649 -2.59 -16.24 21.30
C GLU A 649 -2.76 -17.31 22.37
N ARG A 650 -1.73 -18.08 22.61
CA ARG A 650 -1.56 -18.76 23.88
C ARG A 650 -0.88 -17.74 24.79
N PRO A 651 -1.48 -17.39 25.93
CA PRO A 651 -0.75 -16.61 26.91
C PRO A 651 0.58 -17.33 27.14
N ALA A 652 1.69 -16.61 26.96
CA ALA A 652 3.01 -17.15 27.23
C ALA A 652 2.98 -17.68 28.67
N ARG A 653 3.01 -19.00 28.84
CA ARG A 653 3.37 -19.54 30.15
C ARG A 653 4.75 -18.97 30.40
N PRO A 654 4.97 -18.26 31.51
CA PRO A 654 6.31 -17.93 31.91
C PRO A 654 7.08 -19.24 31.93
N GLN A 655 8.04 -19.42 31.04
CA GLN A 655 9.01 -20.52 31.17
C GLN A 655 9.79 -20.20 32.45
N ALA A 656 9.43 -20.89 33.49
CA ALA A 656 10.24 -20.99 34.69
C ALA A 656 11.50 -21.79 34.32
N THR A 657 12.48 -21.15 33.72
CA THR A 657 13.87 -21.52 33.79
C THR A 657 14.50 -20.59 34.82
N ALA A 658 14.08 -20.77 36.05
CA ALA A 658 14.91 -20.37 37.17
C ALA A 658 15.84 -21.56 37.41
N GLU A 659 17.05 -21.51 36.88
CA GLU A 659 18.18 -22.06 37.60
C GLU A 659 18.21 -21.32 38.94
N GLU A 660 18.10 -22.09 40.01
CA GLU A 660 18.26 -21.63 41.38
C GLU A 660 19.69 -21.08 41.56
N THR A 661 19.91 -19.84 41.14
CA THR A 661 20.97 -19.02 41.72
C THR A 661 20.33 -18.32 42.91
N GLY A 662 20.76 -18.74 44.11
CA GLY A 662 20.23 -18.30 45.40
C GLY A 662 20.48 -16.83 45.72
N GLU A 663 19.85 -15.92 44.95
CA GLU A 663 19.61 -14.55 45.35
C GLU A 663 18.10 -14.40 45.60
N THR A 664 17.75 -14.31 46.86
CA THR A 664 16.42 -13.96 47.33
C THR A 664 15.98 -12.67 46.66
N ALA A 665 15.07 -12.81 45.68
CA ALA A 665 14.37 -11.68 45.11
C ALA A 665 13.68 -10.93 46.27
N LEU A 666 14.00 -9.67 46.43
CA LEU A 666 13.30 -8.72 47.30
C LEU A 666 11.88 -8.43 46.74
N PHE A 667 11.10 -9.48 46.58
CA PHE A 667 9.70 -9.38 46.15
C PHE A 667 8.84 -9.62 47.41
N ASP A 668 8.16 -8.57 47.84
CA ASP A 668 7.23 -8.64 48.95
C ASP A 668 5.93 -9.35 48.50
N PRO A 669 5.63 -10.56 49.01
CA PRO A 669 4.40 -11.28 48.65
C PRO A 669 3.12 -10.55 49.04
N GLU A 670 3.18 -9.60 49.97
CA GLU A 670 2.02 -8.77 50.36
C GLU A 670 1.58 -7.81 49.23
N LEU A 671 2.49 -7.39 48.33
CA LEU A 671 2.16 -6.60 47.18
C LEU A 671 1.28 -7.34 46.14
N LEU A 672 1.35 -8.68 46.10
CA LEU A 672 0.48 -9.50 45.24
C LEU A 672 -0.93 -9.67 45.80
N SER A 673 -1.12 -9.42 47.11
CA SER A 673 -2.41 -9.48 47.77
C SER A 673 -3.13 -8.12 47.82
N PHE A 674 -2.53 -7.05 47.26
CA PHE A 674 -3.13 -5.75 47.25
C PHE A 674 -4.38 -5.73 46.37
N ILE A 675 -5.55 -5.57 47.01
CA ILE A 675 -6.83 -5.36 46.32
C ILE A 675 -7.04 -3.84 46.25
N TYR A 676 -7.06 -3.32 45.03
CA TYR A 676 -7.32 -1.89 44.79
C TYR A 676 -8.68 -1.52 45.40
N PRO A 677 -8.71 -0.56 46.36
CA PRO A 677 -9.95 -0.28 47.09
C PRO A 677 -11.09 0.31 46.25
N TYR A 678 -10.77 0.81 45.06
CA TYR A 678 -11.72 1.45 44.15
C TYR A 678 -11.93 0.60 42.86
N GLN A 679 -11.99 -0.72 42.97
CA GLN A 679 -12.17 -1.61 41.81
C GLN A 679 -13.42 -1.30 40.97
N ARG A 680 -14.48 -0.82 41.62
CA ARG A 680 -15.73 -0.42 40.91
C ARG A 680 -15.53 0.79 40.03
N GLU A 681 -14.72 1.73 40.46
CA GLU A 681 -14.40 2.97 39.75
C GLU A 681 -13.51 2.71 38.52
N THR A 682 -12.65 1.69 38.55
CA THR A 682 -11.85 1.29 37.38
C THR A 682 -12.69 0.72 36.25
N ALA A 683 -13.89 0.20 36.55
CA ALA A 683 -14.82 -0.32 35.56
C ALA A 683 -15.73 0.78 34.96
N LEU A 684 -15.71 2.01 35.52
CA LEU A 684 -16.50 3.12 35.02
C LEU A 684 -15.76 3.81 33.87
N PRO A 685 -16.38 4.02 32.69
CA PRO A 685 -15.75 4.76 31.62
C PRO A 685 -15.53 6.23 32.03
N ALA A 686 -14.35 6.76 31.72
CA ALA A 686 -13.96 8.16 32.03
C ALA A 686 -14.84 9.20 31.36
N LYS A 687 -15.54 8.84 30.29
CA LYS A 687 -16.56 9.65 29.62
C LYS A 687 -17.75 8.76 29.27
N VAL A 688 -18.95 9.19 29.62
CA VAL A 688 -20.20 8.50 29.28
C VAL A 688 -21.04 9.45 28.44
N THR A 689 -21.54 8.98 27.30
CA THR A 689 -22.48 9.78 26.50
C THR A 689 -23.85 9.79 27.15
N ALA A 690 -24.66 10.85 26.91
CA ALA A 690 -26.04 10.95 27.42
C ALA A 690 -26.89 9.73 27.01
N THR A 691 -26.58 9.09 25.89
CA THR A 691 -27.25 7.90 25.37
C THR A 691 -26.91 6.65 26.20
N GLN A 692 -25.66 6.49 26.65
CA GLN A 692 -25.26 5.39 27.53
C GLN A 692 -25.87 5.47 28.93
N LEU A 693 -26.17 6.68 29.43
CA LEU A 693 -26.85 6.89 30.69
C LEU A 693 -28.35 6.52 30.63
N LYS A 694 -28.95 6.47 29.44
CA LYS A 694 -30.35 6.09 29.25
C LYS A 694 -30.63 4.58 29.24
N GLY A 695 -29.60 3.74 29.20
CA GLY A 695 -29.71 2.30 29.48
C GLY A 695 -30.52 1.47 28.48
N ARG A 696 -30.58 1.83 27.20
CA ARG A 696 -31.27 1.02 26.16
C ARG A 696 -30.23 0.22 25.35
N PRO A 697 -30.35 -1.14 25.29
CA PRO A 697 -29.40 -1.97 24.50
C PRO A 697 -29.34 -1.64 23.00
N ALA A 698 -30.43 -1.15 22.40
CA ALA A 698 -30.50 -0.75 21.00
C ALA A 698 -29.69 0.52 20.68
N ASP A 699 -29.43 1.36 21.69
CA ASP A 699 -28.67 2.60 21.50
C ASP A 699 -27.15 2.35 21.55
N GLN A 700 -26.68 1.23 22.12
CA GLN A 700 -25.29 0.81 22.10
C GLN A 700 -24.82 0.34 20.71
N GLU A 701 -25.67 -0.39 19.99
CA GLU A 701 -25.40 -0.84 18.63
C GLU A 701 -25.26 0.35 17.65
N ILE A 702 -26.08 1.39 17.83
CA ILE A 702 -26.02 2.60 17.00
C ILE A 702 -24.76 3.44 17.31
N ALA A 703 -24.33 3.49 18.58
CA ALA A 703 -23.14 4.22 19.00
C ALA A 703 -21.84 3.53 18.52
N GLU A 704 -21.79 2.20 18.51
CA GLU A 704 -20.65 1.45 17.94
C GLU A 704 -20.54 1.61 16.43
N TYR A 705 -21.66 1.69 15.70
CA TYR A 705 -21.68 1.98 14.26
C TYR A 705 -21.29 3.44 13.94
N ALA A 706 -21.68 4.40 14.78
CA ALA A 706 -21.35 5.81 14.60
C ALA A 706 -19.85 6.13 14.82
N ALA A 707 -19.15 5.34 15.63
CA ALA A 707 -17.73 5.51 15.88
C ALA A 707 -16.83 5.14 14.67
N HIS A 708 -17.40 4.51 13.64
CA HIS A 708 -16.67 4.04 12.44
C HIS A 708 -17.07 4.78 11.16
N THR A 709 -17.88 5.82 11.23
CA THR A 709 -18.18 6.65 10.06
C THR A 709 -17.11 7.74 9.94
N PRO A 710 -16.29 7.76 8.87
CA PRO A 710 -15.37 8.87 8.66
C PRO A 710 -16.18 10.15 8.53
N TYR A 711 -15.85 11.16 9.32
CA TYR A 711 -16.44 12.48 9.28
C TYR A 711 -16.22 13.07 7.87
N LEU A 712 -17.22 12.92 7.01
CA LEU A 712 -17.32 13.72 5.81
C LEU A 712 -17.62 15.16 6.28
N ARG A 713 -16.58 16.00 6.33
CA ARG A 713 -16.78 17.44 6.49
C ARG A 713 -17.63 17.91 5.31
N PRO A 714 -18.84 18.46 5.53
CA PRO A 714 -19.57 19.08 4.45
C PRO A 714 -18.68 20.23 3.92
N LEU A 715 -18.51 20.27 2.60
CA LEU A 715 -17.81 21.35 1.91
C LEU A 715 -18.44 22.68 2.37
N SER A 716 -17.74 23.43 3.21
CA SER A 716 -18.20 24.75 3.65
C SER A 716 -18.18 25.68 2.44
N GLN A 717 -19.34 26.15 2.04
CA GLN A 717 -19.40 27.22 1.05
C GLN A 717 -18.62 28.44 1.54
N PRO A 718 -17.84 29.11 0.67
CA PRO A 718 -17.11 30.31 1.04
C PRO A 718 -18.05 31.36 1.62
N ASN A 719 -17.65 32.07 2.69
CA ASN A 719 -18.48 33.01 3.44
C ASN A 719 -19.10 34.14 2.60
N PHE A 720 -18.58 34.45 1.39
CA PHE A 720 -19.12 35.46 0.49
C PHE A 720 -20.35 35.01 -0.30
N ARG A 721 -20.71 33.72 -0.27
CA ARG A 721 -21.94 33.18 -0.89
C ARG A 721 -23.06 32.91 0.10
N ARG A 722 -22.85 33.13 1.38
CA ARG A 722 -23.92 33.00 2.40
C ARG A 722 -24.80 34.24 2.38
N GLU A 723 -25.94 34.19 1.70
CA GLU A 723 -27.04 35.08 2.06
C GLU A 723 -27.38 34.86 3.54
N ARG A 724 -27.66 35.96 4.25
CA ARG A 724 -27.98 35.98 5.67
C ARG A 724 -29.30 35.22 5.94
N GLN A 725 -29.26 33.93 5.98
CA GLN A 725 -30.30 33.08 6.55
C GLN A 725 -29.77 32.55 7.90
N GLY A 726 -30.63 32.63 8.93
CA GLY A 726 -30.27 32.18 10.28
C GLY A 726 -29.80 30.72 10.32
N LEU A 727 -29.16 30.34 11.41
CA LEU A 727 -28.59 29.00 11.64
C LEU A 727 -29.57 27.87 11.23
N THR A 728 -29.09 26.92 10.46
CA THR A 728 -29.83 25.72 10.11
C THR A 728 -30.17 24.89 11.37
N PRO A 729 -31.15 24.00 11.34
CA PRO A 729 -31.47 23.14 12.49
C PRO A 729 -30.28 22.33 12.99
N ALA A 730 -29.39 21.89 12.10
CA ALA A 730 -28.16 21.16 12.45
C ALA A 730 -27.12 22.09 13.13
N GLU A 731 -26.95 23.31 12.64
CA GLU A 731 -26.05 24.31 13.26
C GLU A 731 -26.58 24.77 14.62
N ARG A 732 -27.91 24.89 14.80
CA ARG A 732 -28.51 25.14 16.11
C ARG A 732 -28.28 23.99 17.07
N GLY A 733 -28.44 22.73 16.61
CA GLY A 733 -28.13 21.54 17.40
C GLY A 733 -26.66 21.52 17.85
N THR A 734 -25.73 21.78 16.95
CA THR A 734 -24.30 21.83 17.25
C THR A 734 -23.98 22.98 18.22
N ALA A 735 -24.55 24.17 18.02
CA ALA A 735 -24.38 25.30 18.92
C ALA A 735 -24.96 25.02 20.32
N THR A 736 -26.15 24.37 20.40
CA THR A 736 -26.75 23.97 21.67
C THR A 736 -25.91 22.90 22.37
N HIS A 737 -25.35 21.93 21.67
CA HIS A 737 -24.45 20.94 22.23
C HIS A 737 -23.15 21.55 22.74
N LEU A 738 -22.56 22.50 21.98
CA LEU A 738 -21.39 23.25 22.41
C LEU A 738 -21.65 24.07 23.69
N VAL A 739 -22.80 24.76 23.76
CA VAL A 739 -23.19 25.49 24.97
C VAL A 739 -23.37 24.54 26.16
N LEU A 740 -24.05 23.40 25.96
CA LEU A 740 -24.23 22.39 27.02
C LEU A 740 -22.94 21.68 27.42
N GLN A 741 -21.93 21.66 26.55
CA GLN A 741 -20.62 21.07 26.84
C GLN A 741 -19.72 22.00 27.69
N TYR A 742 -20.02 23.30 27.70
CA TYR A 742 -19.28 24.31 28.45
C TYR A 742 -20.10 25.01 29.57
N LEU A 743 -21.33 24.51 29.83
CA LEU A 743 -22.11 24.86 31.01
C LEU A 743 -21.76 23.84 32.11
N ASP A 744 -21.02 24.29 33.12
CA ASP A 744 -20.90 23.59 34.40
C ASP A 744 -22.21 23.68 35.20
#